data_5abc0e73413b468a2939c45a8a5a3c73
#
_entry.id   5abc0e73413b468a2939c45a8a5a3c73
#
_cell.length_a   1.000
_cell.length_b   1.000
_cell.length_c   1.000
_cell.angle_alpha   90.00
_cell.angle_beta   90.00
_cell.angle_gamma   90.00
#
_symmetry.space_group_name_H-M   'P 1'
#
loop_
_entity.id
_entity.type
_entity.pdbx_description
1 polymer ?
#
loop_
_entity_poly.entity_id
_entity_poly.type
_entity_poly.pdbx_seq_one_letter_code
_entity_poly.pdbx_strand_id
1 'polypeptide(L)'
;MTTIHTLGFPRMGAQRELKFALEKRWRGEISADGLEAVGRELRARHWALQREAGLDFVTVGDFAFYDHVANHIQLLGCEPARFGFAGQEPELARYFTMARGAAGEAPACGCGQIHGADASGKPALEMTKWFDTNYHYLVPEFTPETGFHLASERLFDEAAEARALGHPVKAVLVGPLTFLWLGKEKAERLAAHACPLPGPLPRGEGEIPFDRLALLEKLLPVYCEILVRLKGAGVEWVQMDEPILGLDLPAAWKKSFEGAYWRLASTGAKLLLATYFAALEENLRMACQLPVAGLHVDAVRVPQELIGAADWLPAHKVLSVGIVDGRNVWRTDPDAALAALRPVYEKRAGNLWLAPSCSLLHVPVSLEAETGLDEELKSWLAFAVEKLGELSMLKHALAEGEASVAVELAAARAALASRRSSPRVRNPRVAERLAGLPADADRRASPFAVRQAVQRARFNLPRFPATTIGSFPQTAEIRAARAAFRRGETGEEEYRCRMRAEIAVAVKKQEELGLDVLVHGEPERNDMVEYFGEQLAGFVFTRNGWVQSYGSRCVKPPVIYGDVSRPAAMTVEWTAYAQSLTARPMKGMLTGPVTILQWSFVRDDQPRADTALQIALAIRDEVADLERAGIGIIQIDEPAIREGLPLRRAQWQAYLAWATRAFRVSASGVADGTQIHTHMCYSEFNDILPEIAAMDADVITIETSRSDMELLRGFGDFNYPNEIGPGVYDIHSPRVPAVDEMVRLLEKAAAVIPAGNLWVNPDCGLKTRGWPETEAALANMVEAARRVRMSIV
;
A
#
# COMPACT_ATOMS: atom_id res chain seq x y z
N MET A 1 6.21 24.10 29.95
CA MET A 1 6.16 24.41 28.47
C MET A 1 5.69 23.19 27.73
N THR A 2 4.90 23.41 26.72
CA THR A 2 4.43 22.30 25.81
C THR A 2 5.61 21.78 24.99
N THR A 3 5.79 20.47 24.95
CA THR A 3 6.81 19.80 24.15
C THR A 3 6.27 19.50 22.76
N ILE A 4 7.09 19.63 21.72
CA ILE A 4 6.78 19.18 20.36
C ILE A 4 7.76 18.10 19.92
N HIS A 5 7.23 17.07 19.25
CA HIS A 5 8.01 15.95 18.74
C HIS A 5 7.37 15.35 17.47
N THR A 6 8.09 14.49 16.78
CA THR A 6 7.52 13.66 15.70
C THR A 6 7.49 12.18 16.08
N LEU A 7 6.63 11.39 15.43
CA LEU A 7 6.57 9.94 15.61
C LEU A 7 7.51 9.20 14.65
N GLY A 8 8.11 9.90 13.70
CA GLY A 8 9.05 9.43 12.70
C GLY A 8 9.10 10.40 11.53
N PHE A 9 10.12 10.26 10.67
CA PHE A 9 10.40 11.19 9.57
C PHE A 9 10.60 10.44 8.23
N PRO A 10 10.38 11.08 7.05
CA PRO A 10 10.64 10.47 5.76
C PRO A 10 12.10 10.06 5.59
N ARG A 11 12.36 8.87 5.02
CA ARG A 11 13.70 8.27 4.95
C ARG A 11 14.40 8.46 3.62
N MET A 12 13.63 8.57 2.52
CA MET A 12 14.17 8.52 1.16
C MET A 12 15.04 9.72 0.79
N GLY A 13 14.92 10.82 1.53
CA GLY A 13 15.50 12.11 1.18
C GLY A 13 14.65 12.86 0.14
N ALA A 14 14.82 14.19 0.07
CA ALA A 14 13.99 15.06 -0.80
C ALA A 14 14.16 14.74 -2.29
N GLN A 15 15.29 14.18 -2.71
CA GLN A 15 15.59 13.78 -4.09
C GLN A 15 15.71 12.25 -4.26
N ARG A 16 15.20 11.47 -3.31
CA ARG A 16 15.28 10.01 -3.29
C ARG A 16 16.71 9.47 -3.19
N GLU A 17 17.56 10.14 -2.46
CA GLU A 17 18.98 9.79 -2.34
C GLU A 17 19.15 8.35 -1.84
N LEU A 18 18.38 7.94 -0.83
CA LEU A 18 18.40 6.57 -0.32
C LEU A 18 18.00 5.54 -1.39
N LYS A 19 16.95 5.84 -2.18
CA LYS A 19 16.53 4.97 -3.29
C LYS A 19 17.69 4.68 -4.23
N PHE A 20 18.35 5.72 -4.72
CA PHE A 20 19.45 5.56 -5.69
C PHE A 20 20.67 4.87 -5.08
N ALA A 21 20.97 5.12 -3.80
CA ALA A 21 22.03 4.42 -3.09
C ALA A 21 21.75 2.92 -2.95
N LEU A 22 20.49 2.55 -2.58
CA LEU A 22 20.07 1.16 -2.51
C LEU A 22 20.22 0.45 -3.87
N GLU A 23 19.74 1.05 -4.94
CA GLU A 23 19.81 0.48 -6.29
C GLU A 23 21.26 0.34 -6.77
N LYS A 24 22.12 1.32 -6.48
CA LYS A 24 23.57 1.23 -6.75
C LYS A 24 24.21 0.08 -5.96
N ARG A 25 23.85 -0.07 -4.68
CA ARG A 25 24.35 -1.18 -3.84
C ARG A 25 23.95 -2.53 -4.43
N TRP A 26 22.72 -2.69 -4.83
CA TRP A 26 22.22 -3.95 -5.41
C TRP A 26 22.85 -4.28 -6.76
N ARG A 27 23.31 -3.27 -7.51
CA ARG A 27 24.10 -3.47 -8.75
C ARG A 27 25.60 -3.62 -8.51
N GLY A 28 26.06 -3.54 -7.24
CA GLY A 28 27.47 -3.63 -6.88
C GLY A 28 28.29 -2.37 -7.17
N GLU A 29 27.64 -1.23 -7.48
CA GLU A 29 28.31 0.04 -7.80
C GLU A 29 28.83 0.77 -6.55
N ILE A 30 28.28 0.48 -5.36
CA ILE A 30 28.78 1.00 -4.08
C ILE A 30 28.91 -0.15 -3.07
N SER A 31 29.83 0.01 -2.11
CA SER A 31 30.04 -0.93 -1.00
C SER A 31 28.90 -0.83 0.04
N ALA A 32 28.90 -1.76 1.02
CA ALA A 32 28.03 -1.66 2.19
C ALA A 32 28.31 -0.37 2.99
N ASP A 33 29.60 -0.06 3.22
CA ASP A 33 30.03 1.16 3.93
C ASP A 33 29.62 2.44 3.18
N GLY A 34 29.62 2.40 1.83
CA GLY A 34 29.11 3.50 1.00
C GLY A 34 27.61 3.73 1.19
N LEU A 35 26.82 2.67 1.31
CA LEU A 35 25.39 2.79 1.61
C LEU A 35 25.15 3.29 3.04
N GLU A 36 25.91 2.77 4.02
CA GLU A 36 25.83 3.24 5.41
C GLU A 36 26.22 4.72 5.54
N ALA A 37 27.21 5.20 4.76
CA ALA A 37 27.58 6.61 4.73
C ALA A 37 26.41 7.51 4.25
N VAL A 38 25.70 7.10 3.19
CA VAL A 38 24.49 7.79 2.72
C VAL A 38 23.40 7.79 3.78
N GLY A 39 23.22 6.65 4.49
CA GLY A 39 22.28 6.56 5.62
C GLY A 39 22.60 7.56 6.74
N ARG A 40 23.86 7.63 7.15
CA ARG A 40 24.33 8.60 8.18
C ARG A 40 24.11 10.06 7.75
N GLU A 41 24.44 10.39 6.51
CA GLU A 41 24.22 11.75 5.99
C GLU A 41 22.73 12.12 5.99
N LEU A 42 21.85 11.21 5.56
CA LEU A 42 20.41 11.44 5.56
C LEU A 42 19.87 11.62 6.98
N ARG A 43 20.27 10.76 7.94
CA ARG A 43 19.85 10.88 9.35
C ARG A 43 20.28 12.21 9.94
N ALA A 44 21.55 12.59 9.76
CA ALA A 44 22.07 13.86 10.29
C ALA A 44 21.29 15.06 9.74
N ARG A 45 21.01 15.09 8.42
CA ARG A 45 20.22 16.14 7.78
C ARG A 45 18.78 16.15 8.32
N HIS A 46 18.14 15.01 8.47
CA HIS A 46 16.77 14.91 8.96
C HIS A 46 16.66 15.33 10.43
N TRP A 47 17.64 15.01 11.27
CA TRP A 47 17.71 15.49 12.64
C TRP A 47 17.90 17.01 12.72
N ALA A 48 18.75 17.58 11.86
CA ALA A 48 18.92 19.03 11.77
C ALA A 48 17.59 19.71 11.42
N LEU A 49 16.85 19.23 10.40
CA LEU A 49 15.52 19.76 10.05
C LEU A 49 14.53 19.71 11.21
N GLN A 50 14.51 18.62 11.99
CA GLN A 50 13.67 18.50 13.19
C GLN A 50 14.05 19.54 14.24
N ARG A 51 15.34 19.76 14.49
CA ARG A 51 15.82 20.74 15.48
C ARG A 51 15.59 22.19 15.02
N GLU A 52 15.86 22.50 13.77
CA GLU A 52 15.61 23.82 13.18
C GLU A 52 14.12 24.21 13.24
N ALA A 53 13.23 23.22 13.08
CA ALA A 53 11.79 23.43 13.28
C ALA A 53 11.39 23.59 14.77
N GLY A 54 12.32 23.49 15.73
CA GLY A 54 12.08 23.68 17.15
C GLY A 54 11.58 22.44 17.91
N LEU A 55 11.71 21.22 17.35
CA LEU A 55 11.36 20.00 18.07
C LEU A 55 12.26 19.81 19.30
N ASP A 56 11.64 19.35 20.40
CA ASP A 56 12.35 19.11 21.65
C ASP A 56 13.19 17.83 21.60
N PHE A 57 12.82 16.87 20.76
CA PHE A 57 13.54 15.61 20.51
C PHE A 57 13.68 15.34 19.01
N VAL A 58 14.79 14.70 18.62
CA VAL A 58 14.91 14.01 17.31
C VAL A 58 14.59 12.54 17.49
N THR A 59 14.09 11.90 16.42
CA THR A 59 13.79 10.46 16.42
C THR A 59 14.96 9.62 15.94
N VAL A 60 15.19 8.47 16.60
CA VAL A 60 16.11 7.41 16.18
C VAL A 60 15.38 6.07 16.17
N GLY A 61 15.84 5.12 15.35
CA GLY A 61 15.17 3.82 15.17
C GLY A 61 14.02 3.83 14.17
N ASP A 62 13.58 4.99 13.74
CA ASP A 62 12.59 5.15 12.66
C ASP A 62 13.21 5.07 11.26
N PHE A 63 14.55 5.21 11.13
CA PHE A 63 15.25 5.06 9.85
C PHE A 63 15.42 3.57 9.50
N ALA A 64 15.21 3.22 8.23
CA ALA A 64 15.42 1.86 7.71
C ALA A 64 15.88 1.91 6.25
N PHE A 65 16.78 1.01 5.86
CA PHE A 65 17.20 0.87 4.47
C PHE A 65 16.10 0.24 3.60
N TYR A 66 15.28 -0.62 4.16
CA TYR A 66 14.19 -1.26 3.44
C TYR A 66 12.86 -1.06 4.17
N ASP A 67 12.76 -1.55 5.42
CA ASP A 67 11.56 -1.56 6.21
C ASP A 67 11.88 -1.58 7.71
N HIS A 68 11.11 -0.87 8.53
CA HIS A 68 11.35 -0.77 9.97
C HIS A 68 10.95 -2.04 10.74
N VAL A 69 10.03 -2.87 10.24
CA VAL A 69 9.73 -4.18 10.85
C VAL A 69 10.88 -5.16 10.59
N ALA A 70 11.48 -5.11 9.39
CA ALA A 70 12.70 -5.88 9.11
C ALA A 70 13.88 -5.48 10.01
N ASN A 71 14.00 -4.19 10.36
CA ASN A 71 14.96 -3.75 11.38
C ASN A 71 14.70 -4.45 12.72
N HIS A 72 13.42 -4.62 13.12
CA HIS A 72 13.05 -5.31 14.35
C HIS A 72 13.32 -6.82 14.28
N ILE A 73 13.13 -7.48 13.11
CA ILE A 73 13.52 -8.89 12.92
C ILE A 73 15.01 -9.07 13.25
N GLN A 74 15.88 -8.17 12.77
CA GLN A 74 17.31 -8.21 13.07
C GLN A 74 17.63 -7.81 14.51
N LEU A 75 17.04 -6.72 15.01
CA LEU A 75 17.25 -6.25 16.37
C LEU A 75 16.92 -7.34 17.41
N LEU A 76 15.82 -8.08 17.16
CA LEU A 76 15.31 -9.11 18.05
C LEU A 76 15.88 -10.51 17.76
N GLY A 77 16.78 -10.66 16.77
CA GLY A 77 17.46 -11.90 16.45
C GLY A 77 16.52 -13.03 16.00
N CYS A 78 15.37 -12.69 15.43
CA CYS A 78 14.37 -13.67 14.99
C CYS A 78 14.32 -13.82 13.45
N GLU A 79 15.49 -13.78 12.81
CA GLU A 79 15.62 -14.04 11.38
C GLU A 79 15.16 -15.49 11.08
N PRO A 80 14.26 -15.71 10.09
CA PRO A 80 13.69 -17.04 9.85
C PRO A 80 14.76 -18.09 9.50
N ALA A 81 14.66 -19.26 10.15
CA ALA A 81 15.64 -20.36 10.00
C ALA A 81 15.78 -20.85 8.54
N ARG A 82 14.71 -20.73 7.73
CA ARG A 82 14.73 -21.11 6.31
C ARG A 82 15.78 -20.38 5.47
N PHE A 83 16.27 -19.22 5.92
CA PHE A 83 17.37 -18.54 5.24
C PHE A 83 18.73 -19.18 5.54
N GLY A 84 18.85 -20.01 6.57
CA GLY A 84 20.06 -20.79 6.89
C GLY A 84 21.29 -19.90 7.00
N PHE A 85 21.19 -18.76 7.67
CA PHE A 85 22.32 -17.89 7.91
C PHE A 85 23.29 -18.57 8.88
N ALA A 86 24.58 -18.59 8.50
CA ALA A 86 25.63 -19.20 9.32
C ALA A 86 26.10 -18.29 10.47
N GLY A 87 25.56 -17.08 10.59
CA GLY A 87 25.91 -16.10 11.62
C GLY A 87 27.21 -15.32 11.34
N GLN A 88 27.89 -15.62 10.22
CA GLN A 88 29.11 -14.91 9.80
C GLN A 88 28.83 -13.88 8.69
N GLU A 89 27.68 -13.93 8.08
CA GLU A 89 27.28 -13.00 7.05
C GLU A 89 27.06 -11.59 7.63
N PRO A 90 27.52 -10.52 6.92
CA PRO A 90 27.25 -9.16 7.34
C PRO A 90 25.73 -8.90 7.55
N GLU A 91 25.39 -8.18 8.60
CA GLU A 91 24.00 -7.87 8.97
C GLU A 91 23.20 -7.31 7.79
N LEU A 92 23.77 -6.34 7.07
CA LEU A 92 23.12 -5.73 5.91
C LEU A 92 22.91 -6.72 4.74
N ALA A 93 23.77 -7.73 4.60
CA ALA A 93 23.60 -8.77 3.59
C ALA A 93 22.43 -9.70 3.95
N ARG A 94 22.33 -10.13 5.21
CA ARG A 94 21.17 -10.92 5.70
C ARG A 94 19.86 -10.12 5.54
N TYR A 95 19.90 -8.83 5.90
CA TYR A 95 18.76 -7.92 5.75
C TYR A 95 18.20 -7.89 4.32
N PHE A 96 19.07 -7.69 3.33
CA PHE A 96 18.63 -7.67 1.93
C PHE A 96 18.28 -9.06 1.38
N THR A 97 18.87 -10.13 1.91
CA THR A 97 18.47 -11.49 1.57
C THR A 97 17.04 -11.78 2.03
N MET A 98 16.66 -11.38 3.24
CA MET A 98 15.27 -11.48 3.72
C MET A 98 14.31 -10.65 2.86
N ALA A 99 14.73 -9.45 2.45
CA ALA A 99 13.88 -8.52 1.72
C ALA A 99 13.69 -8.87 0.23
N ARG A 100 14.69 -9.52 -0.40
CA ARG A 100 14.74 -9.73 -1.86
C ARG A 100 14.86 -11.19 -2.28
N GLY A 101 15.09 -12.08 -1.32
CA GLY A 101 15.46 -13.47 -1.59
C GLY A 101 16.93 -13.61 -2.04
N ALA A 102 17.37 -14.83 -2.16
CA ALA A 102 18.67 -15.19 -2.74
C ALA A 102 18.43 -16.09 -3.96
N ALA A 103 19.13 -15.80 -5.07
CA ALA A 103 19.18 -16.72 -6.20
C ALA A 103 19.89 -18.01 -5.75
N GLY A 104 19.36 -19.18 -6.10
CA GLY A 104 20.08 -20.45 -5.90
C GLY A 104 21.36 -20.43 -6.73
N GLU A 105 22.45 -20.96 -6.16
CA GLU A 105 23.66 -21.25 -6.94
C GLU A 105 23.30 -22.28 -8.01
N ALA A 106 23.29 -21.87 -9.27
CA ALA A 106 23.24 -22.82 -10.37
C ALA A 106 24.53 -23.64 -10.33
N PRO A 107 24.48 -24.99 -10.23
CA PRO A 107 25.69 -25.78 -10.36
C PRO A 107 26.35 -25.49 -11.72
N ALA A 108 27.59 -25.06 -11.71
CA ALA A 108 28.38 -24.80 -12.91
C ALA A 108 28.53 -26.10 -13.70
N CYS A 109 27.62 -26.33 -14.64
CA CYS A 109 27.78 -27.39 -15.63
C CYS A 109 28.50 -26.81 -16.85
N GLY A 110 29.69 -27.36 -17.16
CA GLY A 110 30.51 -26.91 -18.28
C GLY A 110 30.00 -27.22 -19.70
N CYS A 111 28.67 -27.45 -19.85
CA CYS A 111 28.11 -27.89 -21.12
C CYS A 111 27.33 -26.81 -21.92
N GLY A 112 27.24 -25.56 -21.43
CA GLY A 112 26.62 -24.46 -22.20
C GLY A 112 25.13 -24.60 -22.46
N GLN A 113 24.44 -25.58 -21.89
CA GLN A 113 22.98 -25.74 -21.97
C GLN A 113 22.39 -25.50 -20.57
N ILE A 114 21.41 -24.62 -20.51
CA ILE A 114 20.60 -24.40 -19.30
C ILE A 114 19.63 -25.58 -19.19
N HIS A 115 20.05 -26.63 -18.49
CA HIS A 115 19.13 -27.65 -18.02
C HIS A 115 18.35 -27.08 -16.85
N GLY A 116 17.01 -27.23 -16.87
CA GLY A 116 16.11 -26.77 -15.82
C GLY A 116 16.56 -27.31 -14.45
N ALA A 117 17.39 -26.52 -13.77
CA ALA A 117 17.70 -26.75 -12.38
C ALA A 117 16.51 -26.25 -11.57
N ASP A 118 16.02 -27.07 -10.65
CA ASP A 118 15.22 -26.60 -9.50
C ASP A 118 15.95 -25.40 -8.90
N ALA A 119 15.42 -24.21 -9.15
CA ALA A 119 15.93 -23.00 -8.59
C ALA A 119 15.55 -23.01 -7.09
N SER A 120 16.31 -23.72 -6.27
CA SER A 120 16.22 -23.72 -4.81
C SER A 120 16.71 -22.40 -4.23
N GLY A 121 16.32 -21.28 -4.84
CA GLY A 121 16.53 -19.95 -4.31
C GLY A 121 15.70 -19.77 -3.04
N LYS A 122 16.24 -19.05 -2.06
CA LYS A 122 15.50 -18.70 -0.84
C LYS A 122 14.53 -17.57 -1.18
N PRO A 123 13.19 -17.77 -1.15
CA PRO A 123 12.25 -16.72 -1.46
C PRO A 123 12.32 -15.60 -0.40
N ALA A 124 12.08 -14.35 -0.81
CA ALA A 124 11.95 -13.22 0.11
C ALA A 124 10.86 -13.45 1.16
N LEU A 125 10.90 -12.66 2.23
CA LEU A 125 9.79 -12.57 3.16
C LEU A 125 8.55 -12.06 2.43
N GLU A 126 7.39 -12.49 2.88
CA GLU A 126 6.13 -11.93 2.45
C GLU A 126 6.08 -10.45 2.80
N MET A 127 5.42 -9.66 1.98
CA MET A 127 5.26 -8.23 2.18
C MET A 127 3.78 -7.87 2.19
N THR A 128 3.37 -7.07 3.17
CA THR A 128 1.99 -6.58 3.27
C THR A 128 1.96 -5.14 3.73
N LYS A 129 0.78 -4.51 3.68
CA LYS A 129 0.61 -3.11 4.05
C LYS A 129 0.73 -2.87 5.56
N TRP A 130 1.37 -1.76 5.90
CA TRP A 130 1.35 -1.20 7.23
C TRP A 130 -0.02 -0.57 7.49
N PHE A 131 -0.91 -1.35 8.10
CA PHE A 131 -2.31 -0.99 8.34
C PHE A 131 -3.04 -0.56 7.05
N ASP A 132 -3.76 0.56 7.08
CA ASP A 132 -4.48 1.12 5.93
C ASP A 132 -3.64 2.13 5.11
N THR A 133 -2.30 2.07 5.21
CA THR A 133 -1.39 2.95 4.48
C THR A 133 -0.90 2.34 3.17
N ASN A 134 -0.24 3.15 2.32
CA ASN A 134 0.45 2.68 1.12
C ASN A 134 1.90 2.21 1.39
N TYR A 135 2.35 2.26 2.64
CA TYR A 135 3.63 1.72 3.06
C TYR A 135 3.50 0.23 3.34
N HIS A 136 4.51 -0.55 2.94
CA HIS A 136 4.54 -2.01 3.12
C HIS A 136 5.70 -2.39 4.02
N TYR A 137 5.50 -3.47 4.78
CA TYR A 137 6.52 -4.05 5.64
C TYR A 137 6.73 -5.54 5.33
N LEU A 138 7.91 -6.05 5.67
CA LEU A 138 8.24 -7.46 5.58
C LEU A 138 7.64 -8.21 6.78
N VAL A 139 6.86 -9.24 6.49
CA VAL A 139 6.11 -10.00 7.50
C VAL A 139 7.06 -10.90 8.28
N PRO A 140 7.20 -10.75 9.61
CA PRO A 140 7.92 -11.70 10.45
C PRO A 140 7.31 -13.11 10.35
N GLU A 141 8.15 -14.13 10.29
CA GLU A 141 7.72 -15.52 10.27
C GLU A 141 8.01 -16.16 11.62
N PHE A 142 6.99 -16.72 12.26
CA PHE A 142 7.08 -17.33 13.58
C PHE A 142 6.75 -18.81 13.55
N THR A 143 7.50 -19.56 14.37
CA THR A 143 7.24 -20.94 14.71
C THR A 143 7.20 -21.09 16.25
N PRO A 144 6.70 -22.19 16.82
CA PRO A 144 6.77 -22.42 18.27
C PRO A 144 8.19 -22.34 18.85
N GLU A 145 9.18 -22.66 18.01
CA GLU A 145 10.62 -22.69 18.36
C GLU A 145 11.28 -21.32 18.24
N THR A 146 10.60 -20.33 17.66
CA THR A 146 11.18 -18.98 17.51
C THR A 146 11.74 -18.48 18.83
N GLY A 147 13.03 -18.16 18.81
CA GLY A 147 13.77 -17.53 19.90
C GLY A 147 14.01 -16.06 19.62
N PHE A 148 14.27 -15.29 20.68
CA PHE A 148 14.60 -13.88 20.58
C PHE A 148 15.87 -13.60 21.40
N HIS A 149 16.72 -12.73 20.87
CA HIS A 149 17.89 -12.19 21.55
C HIS A 149 18.28 -10.86 20.91
N LEU A 150 18.98 -10.01 21.65
CA LEU A 150 19.48 -8.76 21.09
C LEU A 150 20.62 -9.06 20.10
N ALA A 151 20.41 -8.80 18.81
CA ALA A 151 21.28 -9.24 17.73
C ALA A 151 21.82 -8.12 16.84
N SER A 152 21.38 -6.86 17.02
CA SER A 152 21.83 -5.70 16.26
C SER A 152 22.17 -4.52 17.14
N GLU A 153 23.27 -3.84 16.82
CA GLU A 153 23.71 -2.61 17.48
C GLU A 153 23.17 -1.34 16.79
N ARG A 154 22.57 -1.45 15.63
CA ARG A 154 22.16 -0.31 14.77
C ARG A 154 21.38 0.77 15.51
N LEU A 155 20.39 0.39 16.32
CA LEU A 155 19.57 1.33 17.10
C LEU A 155 20.43 2.16 18.09
N PHE A 156 21.38 1.52 18.72
CA PHE A 156 22.26 2.16 19.69
C PHE A 156 23.29 3.06 19.00
N ASP A 157 23.79 2.65 17.84
CA ASP A 157 24.69 3.44 17.01
C ASP A 157 23.99 4.72 16.51
N GLU A 158 22.74 4.61 16.04
CA GLU A 158 21.94 5.78 15.64
C GLU A 158 21.70 6.74 16.81
N ALA A 159 21.41 6.22 17.99
CA ALA A 159 21.27 7.04 19.20
C ALA A 159 22.58 7.75 19.57
N ALA A 160 23.72 7.06 19.44
CA ALA A 160 25.03 7.63 19.69
C ALA A 160 25.39 8.69 18.64
N GLU A 161 25.11 8.45 17.36
CA GLU A 161 25.29 9.41 16.25
C GLU A 161 24.52 10.71 16.51
N ALA A 162 23.22 10.63 16.83
CA ALA A 162 22.38 11.81 17.07
C ALA A 162 22.86 12.60 18.30
N ARG A 163 23.25 11.92 19.37
CA ARG A 163 23.77 12.53 20.58
C ARG A 163 25.15 13.19 20.37
N ALA A 164 26.01 12.56 19.56
CA ALA A 164 27.31 13.15 19.21
C ALA A 164 27.15 14.46 18.42
N LEU A 165 26.03 14.63 17.72
CA LEU A 165 25.63 15.90 17.06
C LEU A 165 24.95 16.87 18.03
N GLY A 166 24.83 16.55 19.32
CA GLY A 166 24.24 17.40 20.32
C GLY A 166 22.71 17.40 20.39
N HIS A 167 22.05 16.41 19.78
CA HIS A 167 20.60 16.35 19.77
C HIS A 167 20.04 15.59 21.00
N PRO A 168 18.96 16.09 21.65
CA PRO A 168 18.13 15.29 22.54
C PRO A 168 17.41 14.21 21.74
N VAL A 169 17.48 12.95 22.22
CA VAL A 169 17.03 11.78 21.45
C VAL A 169 15.78 11.15 22.07
N LYS A 170 14.83 10.77 21.24
CA LYS A 170 13.73 9.85 21.54
C LYS A 170 13.86 8.65 20.62
N ALA A 171 13.96 7.43 21.19
CA ALA A 171 13.98 6.20 20.40
C ALA A 171 12.56 5.78 19.98
N VAL A 172 12.42 5.18 18.82
CA VAL A 172 11.17 4.65 18.28
C VAL A 172 11.30 3.15 18.07
N LEU A 173 10.40 2.38 18.65
CA LEU A 173 10.30 0.94 18.52
C LEU A 173 8.88 0.52 18.16
N VAL A 174 8.72 -0.46 17.29
CA VAL A 174 7.45 -1.19 17.18
C VAL A 174 7.23 -1.92 18.51
N GLY A 175 6.07 -1.76 19.11
CA GLY A 175 5.76 -2.40 20.39
C GLY A 175 5.70 -3.94 20.28
N PRO A 176 5.96 -4.66 21.37
CA PRO A 176 6.07 -6.12 21.33
C PRO A 176 4.79 -6.82 20.89
N LEU A 177 3.63 -6.28 21.25
CA LEU A 177 2.35 -6.87 20.85
C LEU A 177 2.07 -6.58 19.37
N THR A 178 2.33 -5.36 18.89
CA THR A 178 2.25 -5.05 17.46
C THR A 178 3.22 -5.90 16.65
N PHE A 179 4.47 -6.07 17.09
CA PHE A 179 5.45 -6.89 16.38
C PHE A 179 4.96 -8.34 16.20
N LEU A 180 4.44 -8.96 17.26
CA LEU A 180 3.86 -10.31 17.18
C LEU A 180 2.60 -10.34 16.30
N TRP A 181 1.74 -9.32 16.40
CA TRP A 181 0.52 -9.23 15.58
C TRP A 181 0.79 -9.19 14.09
N LEU A 182 1.84 -8.46 13.70
CA LEU A 182 2.24 -8.28 12.29
C LEU A 182 2.85 -9.53 11.66
N GLY A 183 3.33 -10.48 12.45
CA GLY A 183 3.93 -11.69 11.95
C GLY A 183 2.90 -12.76 11.58
N LYS A 184 3.34 -13.75 10.80
CA LYS A 184 2.56 -14.93 10.42
C LYS A 184 3.17 -16.20 11.01
N GLU A 185 2.31 -17.13 11.38
CA GLU A 185 2.69 -18.47 11.79
C GLU A 185 3.08 -19.29 10.56
N LYS A 186 4.25 -19.92 10.61
CA LYS A 186 4.71 -20.84 9.57
C LYS A 186 4.87 -22.23 10.20
N ALA A 187 4.14 -23.20 9.68
CA ALA A 187 4.44 -24.60 9.97
C ALA A 187 5.80 -24.93 9.35
N GLU A 188 6.73 -25.52 10.11
CA GLU A 188 7.90 -26.16 9.51
C GLU A 188 7.42 -27.27 8.58
N ARG A 189 7.53 -27.06 7.28
CA ARG A 189 7.62 -28.19 6.37
C ARG A 189 8.99 -28.81 6.62
N LEU A 190 9.02 -29.81 7.52
CA LEU A 190 10.12 -30.74 7.58
C LEU A 190 10.44 -31.16 6.14
N ALA A 191 11.68 -30.96 5.71
CA ALA A 191 12.17 -31.45 4.43
C ALA A 191 12.12 -33.00 4.47
N ALA A 192 10.95 -33.54 4.28
CA ALA A 192 10.74 -34.94 4.05
C ALA A 192 11.07 -35.23 2.58
N HIS A 193 12.25 -35.73 2.32
CA HIS A 193 12.44 -36.65 1.22
C HIS A 193 11.45 -37.81 1.44
N ALA A 194 10.27 -37.74 0.86
CA ALA A 194 9.33 -38.84 0.81
C ALA A 194 8.50 -38.77 -0.48
N CYS A 195 8.59 -39.86 -1.18
CA CYS A 195 7.82 -40.32 -2.29
C CYS A 195 6.32 -39.92 -2.23
N PRO A 196 5.67 -39.50 -3.34
CA PRO A 196 4.28 -39.13 -3.33
C PRO A 196 3.38 -40.37 -3.19
N LEU A 197 2.68 -40.52 -2.08
CA LEU A 197 1.52 -41.40 -1.99
C LEU A 197 0.26 -40.57 -2.19
N PRO A 198 -0.71 -41.04 -3.00
CA PRO A 198 -1.96 -40.33 -3.25
C PRO A 198 -2.98 -40.64 -2.14
N GLY A 199 -3.39 -39.59 -1.43
CA GLY A 199 -4.50 -39.68 -0.49
C GLY A 199 -4.54 -38.44 0.40
N PRO A 200 -5.73 -37.87 0.72
CA PRO A 200 -5.81 -36.79 1.69
C PRO A 200 -5.51 -37.37 3.07
N LEU A 201 -4.46 -36.86 3.72
CA LEU A 201 -4.21 -37.15 5.12
C LEU A 201 -5.38 -36.59 5.95
N PRO A 202 -6.01 -37.36 6.82
CA PRO A 202 -6.97 -36.85 7.75
C PRO A 202 -6.28 -35.87 8.68
N ARG A 203 -6.88 -34.67 8.89
CA ARG A 203 -6.46 -33.78 9.98
C ARG A 203 -6.55 -34.55 11.26
N GLY A 204 -5.43 -34.75 11.93
CA GLY A 204 -5.43 -35.30 13.29
C GLY A 204 -6.23 -34.36 14.18
N GLU A 205 -7.30 -34.88 14.77
CA GLU A 205 -8.01 -34.23 15.85
C GLU A 205 -7.02 -34.09 17.01
N GLY A 206 -6.57 -32.87 17.33
CA GLY A 206 -5.83 -32.62 18.56
C GLY A 206 -4.70 -31.62 18.60
N GLU A 207 -4.18 -31.10 17.47
CA GLU A 207 -3.19 -30.04 17.56
C GLU A 207 -3.90 -28.68 17.67
N ILE A 208 -3.78 -28.07 18.85
CA ILE A 208 -4.15 -26.64 19.05
C ILE A 208 -3.26 -25.83 18.10
N PRO A 209 -3.82 -25.02 17.20
CA PRO A 209 -3.01 -24.16 16.33
C PRO A 209 -2.07 -23.32 17.20
N PHE A 210 -0.79 -23.23 16.83
CA PHE A 210 0.15 -22.36 17.51
C PHE A 210 -0.36 -20.92 17.45
N ASP A 211 -0.42 -20.25 18.61
CA ASP A 211 -0.73 -18.82 18.70
C ASP A 211 0.57 -18.04 18.93
N ARG A 212 0.93 -17.18 18.00
CA ARG A 212 2.12 -16.32 18.12
C ARG A 212 2.14 -15.45 19.38
N LEU A 213 0.97 -15.18 19.99
CA LEU A 213 0.90 -14.49 21.28
C LEU A 213 1.67 -15.26 22.39
N ALA A 214 1.78 -16.59 22.29
CA ALA A 214 2.56 -17.40 23.23
C ALA A 214 4.07 -17.06 23.23
N LEU A 215 4.58 -16.42 22.17
CA LEU A 215 5.96 -15.96 22.10
C LEU A 215 6.24 -14.71 22.95
N LEU A 216 5.21 -14.03 23.45
CA LEU A 216 5.36 -12.78 24.21
C LEU A 216 6.31 -12.94 25.41
N GLU A 217 6.20 -14.03 26.14
CA GLU A 217 7.08 -14.29 27.30
C GLU A 217 8.56 -14.48 26.93
N LYS A 218 8.84 -14.97 25.72
CA LYS A 218 10.20 -15.07 25.19
C LYS A 218 10.70 -13.73 24.67
N LEU A 219 9.81 -12.88 24.16
CA LEU A 219 10.13 -11.60 23.53
C LEU A 219 10.39 -10.49 24.55
N LEU A 220 9.61 -10.41 25.62
CA LEU A 220 9.67 -9.32 26.60
C LEU A 220 11.06 -9.15 27.27
N PRO A 221 11.83 -10.20 27.62
CA PRO A 221 13.18 -10.04 28.16
C PRO A 221 14.10 -9.24 27.25
N VAL A 222 14.01 -9.46 25.93
CA VAL A 222 14.84 -8.75 24.93
C VAL A 222 14.45 -7.27 24.85
N TYR A 223 13.15 -6.95 24.84
CA TYR A 223 12.70 -5.56 24.94
C TYR A 223 13.19 -4.90 26.23
N CYS A 224 13.14 -5.60 27.37
CA CYS A 224 13.69 -5.06 28.62
C CYS A 224 15.19 -4.76 28.51
N GLU A 225 15.98 -5.64 27.90
CA GLU A 225 17.40 -5.42 27.66
C GLU A 225 17.62 -4.18 26.77
N ILE A 226 16.88 -4.04 25.67
CA ILE A 226 16.95 -2.87 24.78
C ILE A 226 16.65 -1.59 25.55
N LEU A 227 15.58 -1.57 26.36
CA LEU A 227 15.18 -0.41 27.15
C LEU A 227 16.23 -0.02 28.18
N VAL A 228 16.82 -1.00 28.88
CA VAL A 228 17.91 -0.75 29.88
C VAL A 228 19.14 -0.17 29.18
N ARG A 229 19.53 -0.70 28.02
CA ARG A 229 20.66 -0.19 27.22
C ARG A 229 20.41 1.21 26.69
N LEU A 230 19.24 1.50 26.14
CA LEU A 230 18.86 2.85 25.68
C LEU A 230 18.93 3.85 26.82
N LYS A 231 18.35 3.50 27.97
CA LYS A 231 18.43 4.35 29.19
C LYS A 231 19.89 4.58 29.66
N GLY A 232 20.71 3.50 29.66
CA GLY A 232 22.14 3.58 29.98
C GLY A 232 22.90 4.46 28.97
N ALA A 233 22.50 4.48 27.71
CA ALA A 233 23.02 5.38 26.68
C ALA A 233 22.44 6.81 26.78
N GLY A 234 21.61 7.12 27.80
CA GLY A 234 21.05 8.45 28.08
C GLY A 234 19.86 8.82 27.16
N VAL A 235 19.22 7.85 26.58
CA VAL A 235 17.92 8.03 25.88
C VAL A 235 16.81 7.97 26.94
N GLU A 236 16.20 9.12 27.21
CA GLU A 236 15.21 9.25 28.30
C GLU A 236 13.83 8.69 27.91
N TRP A 237 13.39 8.97 26.67
CA TRP A 237 12.09 8.58 26.18
C TRP A 237 12.20 7.52 25.08
N VAL A 238 11.37 6.49 25.20
CA VAL A 238 11.21 5.46 24.16
C VAL A 238 9.75 5.41 23.75
N GLN A 239 9.49 5.71 22.47
CA GLN A 239 8.19 5.55 21.85
C GLN A 239 7.99 4.07 21.50
N MET A 240 6.86 3.52 21.95
CA MET A 240 6.42 2.16 21.64
C MET A 240 5.20 2.24 20.75
N ASP A 241 5.38 1.91 19.48
CA ASP A 241 4.30 1.97 18.49
C ASP A 241 3.40 0.75 18.61
N GLU A 242 2.18 0.96 19.12
CA GLU A 242 1.14 -0.07 19.28
C GLU A 242 -0.18 0.31 18.54
N PRO A 243 -0.11 0.56 17.23
CA PRO A 243 -1.30 0.91 16.45
C PRO A 243 -2.36 -0.20 16.43
N ILE A 244 -2.02 -1.44 16.77
CA ILE A 244 -3.02 -2.51 16.91
C ILE A 244 -4.08 -2.20 17.96
N LEU A 245 -3.83 -1.30 18.90
CA LEU A 245 -4.87 -0.82 19.83
C LEU A 245 -6.03 -0.13 19.12
N GLY A 246 -5.83 0.35 17.90
CA GLY A 246 -6.88 0.84 17.02
C GLY A 246 -7.68 -0.27 16.29
N LEU A 247 -7.42 -1.57 16.55
CA LEU A 247 -8.09 -2.70 15.93
C LEU A 247 -9.10 -3.35 16.89
N ASP A 248 -9.96 -4.22 16.33
CA ASP A 248 -10.85 -5.11 17.09
C ASP A 248 -10.06 -6.32 17.59
N LEU A 249 -9.33 -6.14 18.70
CA LEU A 249 -8.45 -7.16 19.24
C LEU A 249 -9.21 -8.28 19.96
N PRO A 250 -8.79 -9.55 19.83
CA PRO A 250 -9.26 -10.64 20.66
C PRO A 250 -8.97 -10.39 22.16
N ALA A 251 -9.82 -10.93 23.05
CA ALA A 251 -9.70 -10.70 24.49
C ALA A 251 -8.34 -11.11 25.08
N ALA A 252 -7.71 -12.19 24.58
CA ALA A 252 -6.38 -12.62 25.01
C ALA A 252 -5.31 -11.56 24.72
N TRP A 253 -5.35 -10.96 23.50
CA TRP A 253 -4.43 -9.89 23.12
C TRP A 253 -4.63 -8.64 23.96
N LYS A 254 -5.88 -8.21 24.19
CA LYS A 254 -6.17 -7.06 25.08
C LYS A 254 -5.61 -7.27 26.50
N LYS A 255 -5.82 -8.46 27.08
CA LYS A 255 -5.33 -8.80 28.42
C LYS A 255 -3.80 -8.79 28.52
N SER A 256 -3.11 -9.15 27.44
CA SER A 256 -1.65 -9.26 27.43
C SER A 256 -0.93 -7.89 27.50
N PHE A 257 -1.60 -6.80 27.13
CA PHE A 257 -1.02 -5.45 27.22
C PHE A 257 -0.62 -5.09 28.65
N GLU A 258 -1.47 -5.33 29.62
CA GLU A 258 -1.21 -4.94 31.01
C GLU A 258 0.05 -5.63 31.55
N GLY A 259 0.13 -6.95 31.45
CA GLY A 259 1.29 -7.73 31.93
C GLY A 259 2.58 -7.32 31.19
N ALA A 260 2.53 -7.18 29.87
CA ALA A 260 3.67 -6.78 29.06
C ALA A 260 4.21 -5.41 29.48
N TYR A 261 3.34 -4.41 29.58
CA TYR A 261 3.76 -3.05 29.89
C TYR A 261 4.17 -2.87 31.36
N TRP A 262 3.63 -3.64 32.32
CA TRP A 262 4.19 -3.69 33.67
C TRP A 262 5.64 -4.16 33.69
N ARG A 263 5.96 -5.19 32.91
CA ARG A 263 7.32 -5.70 32.80
C ARG A 263 8.26 -4.70 32.12
N LEU A 264 7.84 -4.07 31.03
CA LEU A 264 8.63 -3.04 30.34
C LEU A 264 8.86 -1.81 31.22
N ALA A 265 7.86 -1.35 31.96
CA ALA A 265 7.96 -0.21 32.87
C ALA A 265 8.95 -0.47 34.01
N SER A 266 9.16 -1.73 34.45
CA SER A 266 10.10 -2.09 35.47
C SER A 266 11.58 -1.76 35.14
N THR A 267 11.90 -1.55 33.84
CA THR A 267 13.22 -1.09 33.38
C THR A 267 13.53 0.37 33.80
N GLY A 268 12.48 1.11 34.13
CA GLY A 268 12.57 2.54 34.48
C GLY A 268 12.86 3.47 33.30
N ALA A 269 12.71 3.00 32.05
CA ALA A 269 12.67 3.86 30.87
C ALA A 269 11.31 4.61 30.82
N LYS A 270 11.30 5.86 30.33
CA LYS A 270 10.05 6.59 30.11
C LYS A 270 9.44 6.13 28.78
N LEU A 271 8.34 5.37 28.85
CA LEU A 271 7.66 4.84 27.68
C LEU A 271 6.56 5.80 27.22
N LEU A 272 6.57 6.17 25.94
CA LEU A 272 5.47 6.81 25.25
C LEU A 272 4.74 5.76 24.42
N LEU A 273 3.57 5.31 24.86
CA LEU A 273 2.70 4.43 24.06
C LEU A 273 2.12 5.23 22.92
N ALA A 274 2.45 4.86 21.68
CA ALA A 274 1.96 5.58 20.50
C ALA A 274 0.89 4.76 19.78
N THR A 275 -0.30 5.37 19.65
CA THR A 275 -1.46 4.82 18.96
C THR A 275 -1.91 5.79 17.87
N TYR A 276 -2.25 5.25 16.68
CA TYR A 276 -2.60 6.07 15.54
C TYR A 276 -3.41 5.28 14.50
N PHE A 277 -3.90 5.98 13.48
CA PHE A 277 -4.69 5.52 12.34
C PHE A 277 -6.17 5.24 12.61
N ALA A 278 -6.58 4.83 13.80
CA ALA A 278 -7.98 4.53 14.13
C ALA A 278 -8.35 4.90 15.56
N ALA A 279 -9.65 4.92 15.82
CA ALA A 279 -10.20 5.09 17.16
C ALA A 279 -9.77 3.94 18.08
N LEU A 280 -9.44 4.27 19.31
CA LEU A 280 -9.18 3.28 20.35
C LEU A 280 -10.48 2.66 20.90
N GLU A 281 -11.57 3.44 20.91
CA GLU A 281 -12.89 3.03 21.39
C GLU A 281 -12.81 2.35 22.77
N GLU A 282 -13.24 1.09 22.88
CA GLU A 282 -13.16 0.31 24.11
C GLU A 282 -11.74 0.10 24.66
N ASN A 283 -10.72 0.25 23.82
CA ASN A 283 -9.31 0.11 24.22
C ASN A 283 -8.75 1.41 24.85
N LEU A 284 -9.41 2.57 24.67
CA LEU A 284 -8.91 3.87 25.14
C LEU A 284 -8.67 3.89 26.66
N ARG A 285 -9.64 3.39 27.45
CA ARG A 285 -9.53 3.36 28.90
C ARG A 285 -8.36 2.47 29.35
N MET A 286 -8.20 1.31 28.75
CA MET A 286 -7.08 0.40 29.01
C MET A 286 -5.75 1.09 28.67
N ALA A 287 -5.61 1.70 27.49
CA ALA A 287 -4.40 2.40 27.07
C ALA A 287 -4.01 3.53 28.05
N CYS A 288 -4.97 4.30 28.55
CA CYS A 288 -4.74 5.34 29.57
C CYS A 288 -4.19 4.77 30.90
N GLN A 289 -4.61 3.53 31.27
CA GLN A 289 -4.25 2.89 32.54
C GLN A 289 -2.93 2.14 32.49
N LEU A 290 -2.41 1.77 31.31
CA LEU A 290 -1.13 1.07 31.19
C LEU A 290 -0.01 1.81 31.92
N PRO A 291 0.97 1.12 32.52
CA PRO A 291 2.05 1.72 33.31
C PRO A 291 3.13 2.37 32.41
N VAL A 292 2.72 3.31 31.59
CA VAL A 292 3.58 4.09 30.70
C VAL A 292 3.70 5.53 31.20
N ALA A 293 4.75 6.23 30.77
CA ALA A 293 4.98 7.63 31.14
C ALA A 293 4.15 8.61 30.29
N GLY A 294 3.70 8.18 29.12
CA GLY A 294 2.83 8.97 28.23
C GLY A 294 2.02 8.12 27.26
N LEU A 295 0.96 8.71 26.72
CA LEU A 295 0.10 8.15 25.67
C LEU A 295 0.00 9.16 24.54
N HIS A 296 0.22 8.70 23.29
CA HIS A 296 -0.08 9.46 22.08
C HIS A 296 -1.40 8.98 21.48
N VAL A 297 -2.25 9.93 21.07
CA VAL A 297 -3.54 9.70 20.41
C VAL A 297 -3.64 10.52 19.12
N ASP A 298 -4.28 9.95 18.09
CA ASP A 298 -4.53 10.58 16.79
C ASP A 298 -5.78 11.45 16.87
N ALA A 299 -5.61 12.75 17.11
CA ALA A 299 -6.72 13.71 17.18
C ALA A 299 -7.17 14.24 15.80
N VAL A 300 -6.48 13.90 14.73
CA VAL A 300 -6.89 14.25 13.36
C VAL A 300 -7.97 13.28 12.88
N ARG A 301 -7.71 11.99 13.02
CA ARG A 301 -8.67 10.96 12.60
C ARG A 301 -9.81 10.77 13.59
N VAL A 302 -9.54 10.97 14.87
CA VAL A 302 -10.46 10.67 15.95
C VAL A 302 -10.53 11.84 16.96
N PRO A 303 -10.92 13.04 16.53
CA PRO A 303 -10.94 14.20 17.40
C PRO A 303 -11.88 14.04 18.61
N GLN A 304 -12.92 13.21 18.50
CA GLN A 304 -13.87 12.93 19.57
C GLN A 304 -13.27 12.18 20.77
N GLU A 305 -12.14 11.44 20.59
CA GLU A 305 -11.49 10.73 21.70
C GLU A 305 -10.55 11.63 22.52
N LEU A 306 -10.18 12.81 22.01
CA LEU A 306 -9.19 13.67 22.64
C LEU A 306 -9.58 14.08 24.08
N ILE A 307 -10.82 14.47 24.29
CA ILE A 307 -11.32 14.88 25.63
C ILE A 307 -11.38 13.66 26.57
N GLY A 308 -11.86 12.51 26.06
CA GLY A 308 -11.85 11.26 26.82
C GLY A 308 -10.46 10.82 27.24
N ALA A 309 -9.47 10.92 26.33
CA ALA A 309 -8.07 10.66 26.64
C ALA A 309 -7.52 11.64 27.71
N ALA A 310 -7.84 12.94 27.59
CA ALA A 310 -7.43 13.95 28.56
C ALA A 310 -8.05 13.73 29.94
N ASP A 311 -9.26 13.15 30.02
CA ASP A 311 -9.98 12.88 31.27
C ASP A 311 -9.51 11.59 31.94
N TRP A 312 -9.27 10.53 31.19
CA TRP A 312 -8.95 9.23 31.77
C TRP A 312 -7.46 8.98 32.00
N LEU A 313 -6.60 9.69 31.27
CA LEU A 313 -5.16 9.57 31.46
C LEU A 313 -4.75 10.24 32.79
N PRO A 314 -4.06 9.53 33.71
CA PRO A 314 -3.56 10.11 34.97
C PRO A 314 -2.80 11.42 34.77
N ALA A 315 -2.98 12.40 35.65
CA ALA A 315 -2.45 13.76 35.48
C ALA A 315 -0.93 13.83 35.39
N HIS A 316 -0.21 12.87 36.00
CA HIS A 316 1.25 12.80 35.99
C HIS A 316 1.82 12.25 34.68
N LYS A 317 0.99 11.64 33.81
CA LYS A 317 1.42 11.10 32.52
C LYS A 317 1.34 12.18 31.44
N VAL A 318 2.21 12.07 30.47
CA VAL A 318 2.19 12.92 29.27
C VAL A 318 1.04 12.49 28.36
N LEU A 319 0.23 13.45 27.90
CA LEU A 319 -0.68 13.28 26.77
C LEU A 319 -0.03 13.90 25.53
N SER A 320 0.35 13.06 24.58
CA SER A 320 0.82 13.49 23.27
C SER A 320 -0.36 13.51 22.29
N VAL A 321 -0.63 14.66 21.72
CA VAL A 321 -1.77 14.89 20.83
C VAL A 321 -1.27 15.00 19.39
N GLY A 322 -1.69 14.06 18.54
CA GLY A 322 -1.47 14.08 17.12
C GLY A 322 -2.45 15.03 16.44
N ILE A 323 -2.09 16.31 16.38
CA ILE A 323 -3.00 17.39 15.92
C ILE A 323 -2.73 17.85 14.48
N VAL A 324 -1.57 17.51 13.92
CA VAL A 324 -1.18 17.81 12.55
C VAL A 324 -1.26 16.51 11.74
N ASP A 325 -1.95 16.49 10.60
CA ASP A 325 -2.15 15.27 9.81
C ASP A 325 -0.83 14.74 9.23
N GLY A 326 -0.37 13.58 9.73
CA GLY A 326 0.84 12.90 9.27
C GLY A 326 0.65 12.05 8.00
N ARG A 327 -0.57 11.91 7.47
CA ARG A 327 -0.90 11.05 6.31
C ARG A 327 -1.38 11.80 5.08
N ASN A 328 -1.70 13.08 5.21
CA ASN A 328 -2.16 13.89 4.11
C ASN A 328 -1.28 15.14 3.95
N VAL A 329 -1.37 15.78 2.82
CA VAL A 329 -0.49 16.90 2.44
C VAL A 329 -1.13 18.26 2.64
N TRP A 330 -2.30 18.33 3.26
CA TRP A 330 -2.98 19.59 3.49
C TRP A 330 -2.40 20.35 4.67
N ARG A 331 -2.41 21.68 4.54
CA ARG A 331 -2.08 22.58 5.63
C ARG A 331 -3.11 22.45 6.76
N THR A 332 -2.62 22.40 7.99
CA THR A 332 -3.46 22.33 9.19
C THR A 332 -4.28 23.62 9.36
N ASP A 333 -5.57 23.49 9.73
CA ASP A 333 -6.39 24.63 10.16
C ASP A 333 -5.98 25.00 11.58
N PRO A 334 -5.26 26.16 11.77
CA PRO A 334 -4.75 26.51 13.08
C PRO A 334 -5.85 26.89 14.07
N ASP A 335 -6.97 27.45 13.59
CA ASP A 335 -8.09 27.86 14.47
C ASP A 335 -8.79 26.62 15.01
N ALA A 336 -9.06 25.62 14.16
CA ALA A 336 -9.62 24.35 14.59
C ALA A 336 -8.69 23.59 15.54
N ALA A 337 -7.39 23.55 15.21
CA ALA A 337 -6.38 22.91 16.06
C ALA A 337 -6.27 23.59 17.44
N LEU A 338 -6.20 24.90 17.49
CA LEU A 338 -6.15 25.65 18.76
C LEU A 338 -7.44 25.49 19.57
N ALA A 339 -8.61 25.50 18.91
CA ALA A 339 -9.89 25.27 19.59
C ALA A 339 -9.94 23.88 20.24
N ALA A 340 -9.43 22.85 19.59
CA ALA A 340 -9.34 21.49 20.14
C ALA A 340 -8.32 21.38 21.28
N LEU A 341 -7.18 22.07 21.17
CA LEU A 341 -6.07 21.97 22.11
C LEU A 341 -6.26 22.77 23.39
N ARG A 342 -6.92 23.95 23.36
CA ARG A 342 -7.06 24.84 24.53
C ARG A 342 -7.65 24.16 25.76
N PRO A 343 -8.78 23.45 25.68
CA PRO A 343 -9.34 22.75 26.85
C PRO A 343 -8.39 21.71 27.45
N VAL A 344 -7.61 21.05 26.59
CA VAL A 344 -6.62 20.06 26.99
C VAL A 344 -5.40 20.74 27.60
N TYR A 345 -4.96 21.87 27.05
CA TYR A 345 -3.85 22.66 27.56
C TYR A 345 -4.13 23.22 28.95
N GLU A 346 -5.33 23.78 29.18
CA GLU A 346 -5.76 24.29 30.49
C GLU A 346 -5.74 23.20 31.57
N LYS A 347 -6.11 21.97 31.19
CA LYS A 347 -6.17 20.83 32.10
C LYS A 347 -4.81 20.18 32.35
N ARG A 348 -3.91 20.16 31.36
CA ARG A 348 -2.69 19.32 31.36
C ARG A 348 -1.39 20.09 31.14
N ALA A 349 -1.42 21.38 30.94
CA ALA A 349 -0.32 22.32 30.64
C ALA A 349 1.12 21.72 30.53
N GLY A 350 1.73 21.34 31.67
CA GLY A 350 3.09 20.81 31.72
C GLY A 350 3.28 19.39 31.18
N ASN A 351 2.18 18.64 30.96
CA ASN A 351 2.17 17.26 30.49
C ASN A 351 1.43 17.12 29.15
N LEU A 352 1.28 18.21 28.38
CA LEU A 352 0.78 18.18 27.02
C LEU A 352 1.94 18.23 26.04
N TRP A 353 2.00 17.27 25.14
CA TRP A 353 2.89 17.24 23.98
C TRP A 353 2.10 17.36 22.70
N LEU A 354 2.68 17.97 21.66
CA LEU A 354 2.08 18.06 20.33
C LEU A 354 2.94 17.28 19.33
N ALA A 355 2.27 16.58 18.43
CA ALA A 355 2.92 15.75 17.43
C ALA A 355 2.07 15.72 16.13
N PRO A 356 2.63 15.20 15.01
CA PRO A 356 1.81 14.72 13.91
C PRO A 356 0.95 13.53 14.39
N SER A 357 -0.17 13.31 13.69
CA SER A 357 -1.13 12.23 14.02
C SER A 357 -0.52 10.82 13.93
N CYS A 358 0.53 10.67 13.13
CA CYS A 358 1.36 9.46 12.97
C CYS A 358 2.74 9.84 12.46
N SER A 359 3.60 8.85 12.12
CA SER A 359 4.89 9.11 11.47
C SER A 359 4.72 9.92 10.18
N LEU A 360 5.56 10.92 9.96
CA LEU A 360 5.62 11.70 8.72
C LEU A 360 6.20 10.89 7.53
N LEU A 361 6.53 9.63 7.72
CA LEU A 361 6.93 8.70 6.65
C LEU A 361 5.94 8.66 5.48
N HIS A 362 4.69 8.97 5.73
CA HIS A 362 3.59 8.87 4.76
C HIS A 362 3.39 10.12 3.90
N VAL A 363 4.16 11.17 4.14
CA VAL A 363 4.12 12.43 3.37
C VAL A 363 5.49 12.74 2.77
N PRO A 364 5.57 13.56 1.70
CA PRO A 364 6.85 13.98 1.12
C PRO A 364 7.68 14.83 2.11
N VAL A 365 8.98 15.00 1.81
CA VAL A 365 9.92 15.68 2.75
C VAL A 365 9.63 17.17 2.87
N SER A 366 9.63 17.93 1.76
CA SER A 366 9.48 19.39 1.78
C SER A 366 8.92 19.94 0.48
N LEU A 367 8.15 21.02 0.58
CA LEU A 367 7.64 21.81 -0.55
C LEU A 367 8.73 22.69 -1.20
N GLU A 368 9.88 22.87 -0.59
CA GLU A 368 10.94 23.72 -1.12
C GLU A 368 11.39 23.28 -2.53
N ALA A 369 11.50 21.96 -2.73
CA ALA A 369 11.89 21.37 -4.01
C ALA A 369 10.78 21.39 -5.07
N GLU A 370 9.54 21.81 -4.74
CA GLU A 370 8.40 21.84 -5.65
C GLU A 370 8.37 23.13 -6.45
N THR A 371 9.05 23.12 -7.59
CA THR A 371 9.14 24.28 -8.52
C THR A 371 8.09 24.27 -9.62
N GLY A 372 7.27 23.23 -9.71
CA GLY A 372 6.23 23.06 -10.73
C GLY A 372 4.82 23.40 -10.26
N LEU A 373 4.63 23.65 -8.97
CA LEU A 373 3.35 24.09 -8.41
C LEU A 373 3.28 25.61 -8.45
N ASP A 374 2.10 26.14 -8.81
CA ASP A 374 1.84 27.55 -8.65
C ASP A 374 1.71 27.93 -7.16
N GLU A 375 1.92 29.20 -6.83
CA GLU A 375 1.98 29.70 -5.46
C GLU A 375 0.66 29.50 -4.71
N GLU A 376 -0.49 29.56 -5.39
CA GLU A 376 -1.78 29.34 -4.77
C GLU A 376 -1.90 27.90 -4.29
N LEU A 377 -1.69 26.90 -5.17
CA LEU A 377 -1.72 25.48 -4.82
C LEU A 377 -0.67 25.13 -3.78
N LYS A 378 0.55 25.65 -3.94
CA LYS A 378 1.63 25.42 -2.99
C LYS A 378 1.30 25.93 -1.59
N SER A 379 0.58 27.06 -1.48
CA SER A 379 0.16 27.62 -0.20
C SER A 379 -0.81 26.72 0.58
N TRP A 380 -1.59 25.88 -0.11
CA TRP A 380 -2.57 24.97 0.53
C TRP A 380 -1.93 23.72 1.12
N LEU A 381 -0.68 23.42 0.74
CA LEU A 381 0.00 22.18 1.08
C LEU A 381 0.98 22.36 2.26
N ALA A 382 1.24 21.25 2.94
CA ALA A 382 2.28 21.12 3.96
C ALA A 382 2.86 19.69 3.88
N PHE A 383 4.15 19.56 3.58
CA PHE A 383 4.90 18.31 3.62
C PHE A 383 5.56 18.14 5.01
N ALA A 384 6.44 17.18 5.18
CA ALA A 384 6.98 16.87 6.51
C ALA A 384 7.63 18.09 7.19
N VAL A 385 8.48 18.83 6.49
CA VAL A 385 9.17 20.01 7.08
C VAL A 385 8.17 21.10 7.44
N GLU A 386 7.22 21.42 6.55
CA GLU A 386 6.20 22.43 6.80
C GLU A 386 5.29 22.03 7.97
N LYS A 387 4.96 20.74 8.13
CA LYS A 387 4.19 20.22 9.27
C LYS A 387 4.92 20.33 10.60
N LEU A 388 6.24 20.20 10.59
CA LEU A 388 7.03 20.50 11.80
C LEU A 388 6.92 21.99 12.17
N GLY A 389 6.93 22.89 11.18
CA GLY A 389 6.69 24.33 11.39
C GLY A 389 5.29 24.63 11.95
N GLU A 390 4.26 23.89 11.51
CA GLU A 390 2.90 24.01 12.06
C GLU A 390 2.84 23.61 13.55
N LEU A 391 3.55 22.56 13.96
CA LEU A 391 3.66 22.18 15.38
C LEU A 391 4.33 23.28 16.21
N SER A 392 5.41 23.89 15.69
CA SER A 392 6.10 25.00 16.34
C SER A 392 5.17 26.21 16.52
N MET A 393 4.45 26.58 15.47
CA MET A 393 3.45 27.65 15.50
C MET A 393 2.37 27.39 16.58
N LEU A 394 1.81 26.18 16.61
CA LEU A 394 0.78 25.80 17.60
C LEU A 394 1.33 25.82 19.04
N LYS A 395 2.57 25.35 19.27
CA LYS A 395 3.25 25.41 20.57
C LYS A 395 3.35 26.85 21.08
N HIS A 396 3.86 27.76 20.24
CA HIS A 396 4.02 29.18 20.63
C HIS A 396 2.68 29.89 20.82
N ALA A 397 1.69 29.63 19.94
CA ALA A 397 0.33 30.17 20.11
C ALA A 397 -0.33 29.76 21.42
N LEU A 398 -0.11 28.52 21.90
CA LEU A 398 -0.66 28.04 23.17
C LEU A 398 0.10 28.59 24.39
N ALA A 399 1.44 28.65 24.31
CA ALA A 399 2.27 29.00 25.45
C ALA A 399 2.44 30.52 25.65
N GLU A 400 2.51 31.27 24.55
CA GLU A 400 2.85 32.71 24.53
C GLU A 400 1.71 33.58 24.00
N GLY A 401 0.65 32.92 23.48
CA GLY A 401 -0.51 33.59 22.87
C GLY A 401 -0.35 33.79 21.35
N GLU A 402 -1.48 33.94 20.66
CA GLU A 402 -1.51 34.06 19.19
C GLU A 402 -0.72 35.26 18.63
N ALA A 403 -0.50 36.29 19.43
CA ALA A 403 0.27 37.46 19.03
C ALA A 403 1.75 37.13 18.73
N SER A 404 2.33 36.11 19.38
CA SER A 404 3.73 35.69 19.18
C SER A 404 3.98 35.05 17.80
N VAL A 405 2.93 34.54 17.15
CA VAL A 405 2.95 33.85 15.84
C VAL A 405 1.91 34.45 14.87
N ALA A 406 1.62 35.74 15.00
CA ALA A 406 0.56 36.41 14.26
C ALA A 406 0.78 36.36 12.73
N VAL A 407 2.03 36.38 12.27
CA VAL A 407 2.40 36.34 10.84
C VAL A 407 2.10 34.94 10.27
N GLU A 408 2.53 33.90 10.97
CA GLU A 408 2.34 32.51 10.56
C GLU A 408 0.83 32.13 10.57
N LEU A 409 0.10 32.56 11.60
CA LEU A 409 -1.35 32.37 11.70
C LEU A 409 -2.08 33.09 10.56
N ALA A 410 -1.70 34.35 10.27
CA ALA A 410 -2.32 35.12 9.20
C ALA A 410 -2.06 34.44 7.82
N ALA A 411 -0.85 33.95 7.57
CA ALA A 411 -0.50 33.21 6.35
C ALA A 411 -1.29 31.91 6.22
N ALA A 412 -1.40 31.13 7.29
CA ALA A 412 -2.18 29.88 7.29
C ALA A 412 -3.69 30.14 7.06
N ARG A 413 -4.27 31.14 7.76
CA ARG A 413 -5.68 31.57 7.56
C ARG A 413 -5.95 32.04 6.14
N ALA A 414 -5.03 32.82 5.55
CA ALA A 414 -5.12 33.29 4.18
C ALA A 414 -5.10 32.14 3.16
N ALA A 415 -4.21 31.17 3.34
CA ALA A 415 -4.12 29.98 2.49
C ALA A 415 -5.41 29.14 2.54
N LEU A 416 -5.95 28.91 3.71
CA LEU A 416 -7.21 28.18 3.89
C LEU A 416 -8.41 28.96 3.31
N ALA A 417 -8.47 30.28 3.48
CA ALA A 417 -9.49 31.12 2.89
C ALA A 417 -9.41 31.10 1.35
N SER A 418 -8.19 31.20 0.79
CA SER A 418 -7.95 31.03 -0.64
C SER A 418 -8.49 29.70 -1.15
N ARG A 419 -8.14 28.58 -0.51
CA ARG A 419 -8.59 27.24 -0.91
C ARG A 419 -10.12 27.13 -0.87
N ARG A 420 -10.77 27.65 0.17
CA ARG A 420 -12.24 27.61 0.32
C ARG A 420 -12.98 28.40 -0.76
N SER A 421 -12.39 29.51 -1.25
CA SER A 421 -13.02 30.43 -2.21
C SER A 421 -12.53 30.24 -3.64
N SER A 422 -11.47 29.45 -3.87
CA SER A 422 -10.88 29.29 -5.21
C SER A 422 -11.84 28.58 -6.16
N PRO A 423 -12.11 29.14 -7.35
CA PRO A 423 -12.93 28.51 -8.37
C PRO A 423 -12.32 27.22 -8.92
N ARG A 424 -11.04 26.95 -8.64
CA ARG A 424 -10.36 25.69 -9.01
C ARG A 424 -10.83 24.52 -8.16
N VAL A 425 -11.27 24.77 -6.93
CA VAL A 425 -11.70 23.72 -5.97
C VAL A 425 -13.11 23.27 -6.24
N ARG A 426 -14.00 24.18 -6.63
CA ARG A 426 -15.42 23.90 -6.85
C ARG A 426 -15.79 24.08 -8.31
N ASN A 427 -16.39 23.05 -8.89
CA ASN A 427 -16.92 23.07 -10.25
C ASN A 427 -18.46 22.91 -10.20
N PRO A 428 -19.22 23.99 -10.50
CA PRO A 428 -20.67 23.92 -10.46
C PRO A 428 -21.28 22.79 -11.31
N ARG A 429 -20.69 22.50 -12.47
CA ARG A 429 -21.16 21.41 -13.36
C ARG A 429 -21.02 20.01 -12.71
N VAL A 430 -19.96 19.82 -11.93
CA VAL A 430 -19.78 18.58 -11.18
C VAL A 430 -20.82 18.48 -10.07
N ALA A 431 -21.04 19.57 -9.33
CA ALA A 431 -22.07 19.62 -8.29
C ALA A 431 -23.49 19.35 -8.84
N GLU A 432 -23.85 20.00 -9.96
CA GLU A 432 -25.13 19.77 -10.65
C GLU A 432 -25.27 18.32 -11.10
N ARG A 433 -24.21 17.74 -11.66
CA ARG A 433 -24.21 16.35 -12.12
C ARG A 433 -24.39 15.36 -10.98
N LEU A 434 -23.76 15.60 -9.83
CA LEU A 434 -23.94 14.79 -8.64
C LEU A 434 -25.36 14.90 -8.07
N ALA A 435 -25.90 16.12 -7.98
CA ALA A 435 -27.25 16.37 -7.50
C ALA A 435 -28.31 15.77 -8.43
N GLY A 436 -28.08 15.76 -9.73
CA GLY A 436 -28.94 15.18 -10.75
C GLY A 436 -28.75 13.67 -10.99
N LEU A 437 -27.88 12.99 -10.22
CA LEU A 437 -27.63 11.57 -10.43
C LEU A 437 -28.86 10.73 -10.03
N PRO A 438 -29.45 9.94 -10.95
CA PRO A 438 -30.58 9.06 -10.64
C PRO A 438 -30.24 8.07 -9.52
N ALA A 439 -31.23 7.70 -8.73
CA ALA A 439 -31.06 6.76 -7.61
C ALA A 439 -30.59 5.36 -8.07
N ASP A 440 -30.92 4.99 -9.31
CA ASP A 440 -30.56 3.73 -9.97
C ASP A 440 -29.37 3.85 -10.94
N ALA A 441 -28.66 4.98 -10.91
CA ALA A 441 -27.51 5.23 -11.79
C ALA A 441 -26.36 4.22 -11.64
N ASP A 442 -26.37 3.43 -10.58
CA ASP A 442 -25.43 2.35 -10.28
C ASP A 442 -25.92 0.96 -10.73
N ARG A 443 -27.02 0.88 -11.50
CA ARG A 443 -27.58 -0.38 -11.96
C ARG A 443 -27.39 -0.60 -13.45
N ARG A 444 -27.04 -1.82 -13.84
CA ARG A 444 -27.10 -2.30 -15.23
C ARG A 444 -28.56 -2.48 -15.65
N ALA A 445 -28.82 -2.39 -16.95
CA ALA A 445 -30.18 -2.54 -17.50
C ALA A 445 -30.82 -3.90 -17.17
N SER A 446 -30.03 -4.98 -17.23
CA SER A 446 -30.47 -6.34 -16.97
C SER A 446 -29.61 -7.06 -15.91
N PRO A 447 -30.17 -8.07 -15.22
CA PRO A 447 -29.40 -8.94 -14.32
C PRO A 447 -28.30 -9.69 -15.07
N PHE A 448 -27.24 -10.13 -14.37
CA PHE A 448 -26.07 -10.80 -14.94
C PHE A 448 -26.44 -11.97 -15.88
N ALA A 449 -27.36 -12.85 -15.49
CA ALA A 449 -27.73 -14.00 -16.32
C ALA A 449 -28.23 -13.60 -17.74
N VAL A 450 -28.94 -12.47 -17.86
CA VAL A 450 -29.40 -11.94 -19.15
C VAL A 450 -28.20 -11.35 -19.92
N ARG A 451 -27.36 -10.54 -19.25
CA ARG A 451 -26.15 -9.96 -19.83
C ARG A 451 -25.20 -11.05 -20.35
N GLN A 452 -24.96 -12.08 -19.53
CA GLN A 452 -24.10 -13.21 -19.88
C GLN A 452 -24.56 -13.91 -21.18
N ALA A 453 -25.87 -14.15 -21.33
CA ALA A 453 -26.40 -14.78 -22.53
C ALA A 453 -26.15 -13.91 -23.79
N VAL A 454 -26.37 -12.60 -23.70
CA VAL A 454 -26.12 -11.64 -24.77
C VAL A 454 -24.62 -11.56 -25.11
N GLN A 455 -23.76 -11.49 -24.11
CA GLN A 455 -22.30 -11.40 -24.26
C GLN A 455 -21.72 -12.68 -24.88
N ARG A 456 -22.17 -13.86 -24.43
CA ARG A 456 -21.77 -15.15 -25.02
C ARG A 456 -22.15 -15.25 -26.48
N ALA A 457 -23.36 -14.82 -26.83
CA ALA A 457 -23.80 -14.78 -28.22
C ALA A 457 -23.00 -13.77 -29.09
N ARG A 458 -22.64 -12.62 -28.52
CA ARG A 458 -21.86 -11.58 -29.21
C ARG A 458 -20.41 -11.99 -29.47
N PHE A 459 -19.71 -12.50 -28.47
CA PHE A 459 -18.28 -12.75 -28.57
C PHE A 459 -17.94 -14.16 -29.04
N ASN A 460 -18.85 -15.12 -28.84
CA ASN A 460 -18.67 -16.53 -29.21
C ASN A 460 -17.29 -17.08 -28.75
N LEU A 461 -16.86 -16.73 -27.55
CA LEU A 461 -15.61 -17.18 -26.97
C LEU A 461 -15.66 -18.67 -26.61
N PRO A 462 -14.54 -19.40 -26.69
CA PRO A 462 -14.49 -20.77 -26.24
C PRO A 462 -14.67 -20.83 -24.70
N ARG A 463 -14.93 -22.03 -24.18
CA ARG A 463 -14.84 -22.26 -22.71
C ARG A 463 -13.42 -21.97 -22.24
N PHE A 464 -13.24 -21.51 -21.00
CA PHE A 464 -11.95 -21.08 -20.49
C PHE A 464 -11.25 -20.07 -21.40
N PRO A 465 -11.87 -18.92 -21.70
CA PRO A 465 -11.25 -17.94 -22.58
C PRO A 465 -9.93 -17.44 -21.99
N ALA A 466 -8.88 -17.37 -22.80
CA ALA A 466 -7.57 -16.92 -22.40
C ALA A 466 -7.39 -15.42 -22.66
N THR A 467 -6.96 -14.66 -21.64
CA THR A 467 -6.70 -13.22 -21.73
C THR A 467 -5.54 -12.82 -20.82
N THR A 468 -5.12 -11.55 -20.86
CA THR A 468 -4.19 -10.97 -19.89
C THR A 468 -4.86 -9.83 -19.12
N ILE A 469 -4.18 -9.33 -18.07
CA ILE A 469 -4.76 -8.30 -17.20
C ILE A 469 -4.70 -6.90 -17.84
N GLY A 470 -3.61 -6.56 -18.57
CA GLY A 470 -3.50 -5.24 -19.21
C GLY A 470 -2.11 -4.93 -19.74
N SER A 471 -1.18 -4.67 -18.86
CA SER A 471 0.16 -4.24 -19.26
C SER A 471 1.03 -5.39 -19.78
N PHE A 472 1.85 -5.08 -20.80
CA PHE A 472 2.94 -5.92 -21.29
C PHE A 472 4.32 -5.37 -20.86
N PRO A 473 5.44 -6.10 -21.14
CA PRO A 473 6.77 -5.70 -20.71
C PRO A 473 7.13 -4.25 -21.05
N GLN A 474 7.46 -3.48 -20.03
CA GLN A 474 7.89 -2.09 -20.17
C GLN A 474 9.40 -2.04 -20.44
N THR A 475 9.79 -2.07 -21.71
CA THR A 475 11.20 -2.09 -22.12
C THR A 475 11.95 -0.80 -21.76
N ALA A 476 13.28 -0.81 -21.88
CA ALA A 476 14.10 0.39 -21.66
C ALA A 476 13.75 1.49 -22.67
N GLU A 477 13.45 1.09 -23.92
CA GLU A 477 13.09 1.96 -25.03
C GLU A 477 11.74 2.65 -24.77
N ILE A 478 10.73 1.94 -24.32
CA ILE A 478 9.43 2.52 -23.93
C ILE A 478 9.61 3.56 -22.82
N ARG A 479 10.38 3.20 -21.78
CA ARG A 479 10.66 4.13 -20.67
C ARG A 479 11.44 5.36 -21.12
N ALA A 480 12.42 5.19 -21.99
CA ALA A 480 13.20 6.29 -22.58
C ALA A 480 12.33 7.21 -23.44
N ALA A 481 11.43 6.64 -24.27
CA ALA A 481 10.51 7.41 -25.10
C ALA A 481 9.55 8.28 -24.25
N ARG A 482 8.96 7.72 -23.19
CA ARG A 482 8.13 8.51 -22.25
C ARG A 482 8.93 9.60 -21.54
N ALA A 483 10.16 9.30 -21.12
CA ALA A 483 11.02 10.28 -20.45
C ALA A 483 11.41 11.42 -21.40
N ALA A 484 11.75 11.12 -22.66
CA ALA A 484 12.08 12.13 -23.67
C ALA A 484 10.88 13.04 -23.98
N PHE A 485 9.68 12.46 -24.10
CA PHE A 485 8.44 13.23 -24.29
C PHE A 485 8.16 14.15 -23.09
N ARG A 486 8.26 13.66 -21.87
CA ARG A 486 8.07 14.47 -20.65
C ARG A 486 9.09 15.62 -20.51
N ARG A 487 10.31 15.46 -21.07
CA ARG A 487 11.30 16.54 -21.10
C ARG A 487 11.14 17.50 -22.28
N GLY A 488 10.16 17.26 -23.16
CA GLY A 488 9.95 18.05 -24.37
C GLY A 488 11.00 17.81 -25.47
N GLU A 489 11.79 16.72 -25.39
CA GLU A 489 12.81 16.34 -26.38
C GLU A 489 12.19 15.64 -27.60
N THR A 490 10.97 15.12 -27.46
CA THR A 490 10.20 14.43 -28.50
C THR A 490 8.84 15.10 -28.63
N GLY A 491 8.40 15.39 -29.86
CA GLY A 491 7.09 15.95 -30.15
C GLY A 491 5.96 14.90 -29.94
N GLU A 492 4.74 15.40 -29.78
CA GLU A 492 3.57 14.56 -29.48
C GLU A 492 3.29 13.51 -30.57
N GLU A 493 3.35 13.90 -31.84
CA GLU A 493 3.13 12.97 -32.96
C GLU A 493 4.17 11.85 -33.04
N GLU A 494 5.45 12.18 -32.81
CA GLU A 494 6.51 11.18 -32.77
C GLU A 494 6.33 10.22 -31.59
N TYR A 495 5.97 10.76 -30.42
CA TYR A 495 5.68 9.95 -29.25
C TYR A 495 4.49 9.00 -29.50
N ARG A 496 3.39 9.52 -30.06
CA ARG A 496 2.21 8.70 -30.42
C ARG A 496 2.56 7.61 -31.42
N CYS A 497 3.36 7.91 -32.43
CA CYS A 497 3.83 6.96 -33.42
C CYS A 497 4.60 5.82 -32.76
N ARG A 498 5.52 6.13 -31.83
CA ARG A 498 6.29 5.13 -31.08
C ARG A 498 5.39 4.25 -30.22
N MET A 499 4.44 4.84 -29.49
CA MET A 499 3.49 4.07 -28.66
C MET A 499 2.59 3.17 -29.51
N ARG A 500 2.10 3.62 -30.66
CA ARG A 500 1.36 2.79 -31.62
C ARG A 500 2.18 1.64 -32.17
N ALA A 501 3.47 1.82 -32.42
CA ALA A 501 4.35 0.73 -32.83
C ALA A 501 4.47 -0.34 -31.73
N GLU A 502 4.63 0.04 -30.48
CA GLU A 502 4.68 -0.90 -29.35
C GLU A 502 3.34 -1.64 -29.16
N ILE A 503 2.21 -0.93 -29.30
CA ILE A 503 0.88 -1.55 -29.29
C ILE A 503 0.76 -2.59 -30.41
N ALA A 504 1.21 -2.28 -31.62
CA ALA A 504 1.16 -3.22 -32.75
C ALA A 504 2.00 -4.48 -32.48
N VAL A 505 3.18 -4.33 -31.86
CA VAL A 505 4.00 -5.48 -31.43
C VAL A 505 3.26 -6.32 -30.39
N ALA A 506 2.66 -5.69 -29.38
CA ALA A 506 1.94 -6.40 -28.32
C ALA A 506 0.71 -7.15 -28.86
N VAL A 507 -0.08 -6.51 -29.74
CA VAL A 507 -1.25 -7.14 -30.37
C VAL A 507 -0.85 -8.34 -31.22
N LYS A 508 0.16 -8.17 -32.10
CA LYS A 508 0.67 -9.25 -32.95
C LYS A 508 1.13 -10.46 -32.14
N LYS A 509 1.92 -10.24 -31.07
CA LYS A 509 2.40 -11.32 -30.20
C LYS A 509 1.25 -12.05 -29.50
N GLN A 510 0.23 -11.36 -29.05
CA GLN A 510 -0.95 -11.97 -28.45
C GLN A 510 -1.73 -12.84 -29.46
N GLU A 511 -1.85 -12.41 -30.72
CA GLU A 511 -2.46 -13.21 -31.79
C GLU A 511 -1.64 -14.47 -32.08
N GLU A 512 -0.32 -14.34 -32.22
CA GLU A 512 0.60 -15.46 -32.46
C GLU A 512 0.55 -16.49 -31.32
N LEU A 513 0.44 -16.04 -30.08
CA LEU A 513 0.30 -16.89 -28.88
C LEU A 513 -1.09 -17.56 -28.79
N GLY A 514 -2.10 -17.00 -29.46
CA GLY A 514 -3.44 -17.56 -29.49
C GLY A 514 -4.35 -17.16 -28.34
N LEU A 515 -4.13 -15.99 -27.72
CA LEU A 515 -5.06 -15.43 -26.73
C LEU A 515 -6.43 -15.15 -27.36
N ASP A 516 -7.52 -15.39 -26.61
CA ASP A 516 -8.89 -15.24 -27.11
C ASP A 516 -9.38 -13.78 -27.04
N VAL A 517 -8.99 -13.06 -25.96
CA VAL A 517 -9.28 -11.63 -25.77
C VAL A 517 -7.96 -10.91 -25.54
N LEU A 518 -7.72 -9.85 -26.30
CA LEU A 518 -6.47 -9.13 -26.34
C LEU A 518 -6.54 -7.81 -25.54
N VAL A 519 -5.36 -7.28 -25.19
CA VAL A 519 -5.20 -5.95 -24.60
C VAL A 519 -4.19 -5.13 -25.41
N HIS A 520 -4.24 -3.78 -25.32
CA HIS A 520 -3.30 -2.94 -26.07
C HIS A 520 -1.87 -2.92 -25.50
N GLY A 521 -1.67 -3.42 -24.25
CA GLY A 521 -0.36 -3.58 -23.62
C GLY A 521 0.16 -2.40 -22.81
N GLU A 522 -0.50 -1.26 -22.85
CA GLU A 522 -0.26 -0.06 -21.99
C GLU A 522 1.15 0.58 -22.09
N PRO A 523 1.78 0.68 -23.29
CA PRO A 523 3.13 1.26 -23.39
C PRO A 523 3.16 2.75 -23.02
N GLU A 524 2.03 3.46 -23.13
CA GLU A 524 1.88 4.87 -22.81
C GLU A 524 1.81 5.13 -21.29
N ARG A 525 1.54 4.11 -20.46
CA ARG A 525 1.27 4.27 -19.03
C ARG A 525 2.52 4.00 -18.19
N ASN A 526 2.88 4.98 -17.35
CA ASN A 526 3.91 4.82 -16.35
C ASN A 526 3.37 4.12 -15.10
N ASP A 527 2.25 4.62 -14.59
CA ASP A 527 1.55 4.12 -13.40
C ASP A 527 0.04 4.20 -13.66
N MET A 528 -0.72 3.26 -13.06
CA MET A 528 -2.15 3.15 -13.32
C MET A 528 -2.97 4.30 -12.71
N VAL A 529 -2.47 5.00 -11.69
CA VAL A 529 -3.15 6.16 -11.10
C VAL A 529 -2.61 7.47 -11.67
N GLU A 530 -1.29 7.58 -11.84
CA GLU A 530 -0.64 8.76 -12.43
C GLU A 530 -1.22 9.06 -13.83
N TYR A 531 -1.33 8.03 -14.68
CA TYR A 531 -1.84 8.18 -16.04
C TYR A 531 -3.25 8.80 -16.11
N PHE A 532 -4.16 8.31 -15.27
CA PHE A 532 -5.54 8.84 -15.23
C PHE A 532 -5.62 10.20 -14.56
N GLY A 533 -4.92 10.38 -13.45
CA GLY A 533 -4.90 11.65 -12.73
C GLY A 533 -4.35 12.81 -13.57
N GLU A 534 -3.34 12.57 -14.44
CA GLU A 534 -2.79 13.58 -15.36
C GLU A 534 -3.83 14.08 -16.38
N GLN A 535 -4.89 13.33 -16.64
CA GLN A 535 -5.93 13.63 -17.61
C GLN A 535 -7.26 14.05 -16.98
N LEU A 536 -7.38 14.00 -15.67
CA LEU A 536 -8.55 14.41 -14.91
C LEU A 536 -8.37 15.83 -14.37
N ALA A 537 -9.40 16.67 -14.47
CA ALA A 537 -9.44 17.95 -13.76
C ALA A 537 -9.59 17.70 -12.24
N GLY A 538 -9.10 18.63 -11.43
CA GLY A 538 -9.12 18.53 -9.97
C GLY A 538 -7.90 17.82 -9.39
N PHE A 539 -6.97 17.37 -10.22
CA PHE A 539 -5.71 16.74 -9.84
C PHE A 539 -4.50 17.65 -10.08
N VAL A 540 -3.49 17.51 -9.26
CA VAL A 540 -2.16 18.10 -9.49
C VAL A 540 -1.07 17.11 -9.14
N PHE A 541 0.05 17.19 -9.87
CA PHE A 541 1.21 16.33 -9.67
C PHE A 541 2.41 17.17 -9.19
N THR A 542 3.05 16.68 -8.16
CA THR A 542 4.30 17.20 -7.64
C THR A 542 5.49 16.72 -8.49
N ARG A 543 6.63 17.38 -8.40
CA ARG A 543 7.90 16.91 -9.01
C ARG A 543 8.64 15.96 -8.06
N ASN A 544 8.70 16.33 -6.78
CA ASN A 544 9.47 15.64 -5.74
C ASN A 544 8.62 15.12 -4.58
N GLY A 545 7.31 15.08 -4.75
CA GLY A 545 6.37 14.56 -3.74
C GLY A 545 6.40 13.05 -3.57
N TRP A 546 7.62 12.50 -3.45
CA TRP A 546 7.86 11.07 -3.32
C TRP A 546 7.65 10.59 -1.89
N VAL A 547 6.90 9.51 -1.75
CA VAL A 547 6.77 8.75 -0.50
C VAL A 547 7.27 7.32 -0.70
N GLN A 548 7.82 6.73 0.35
CA GLN A 548 8.26 5.35 0.31
C GLN A 548 7.06 4.40 0.32
N SER A 549 7.05 3.44 -0.61
CA SER A 549 6.12 2.31 -0.57
C SER A 549 6.75 1.10 0.13
N TYR A 550 7.96 0.70 -0.28
CA TYR A 550 8.79 -0.31 0.38
C TYR A 550 10.20 -0.30 -0.22
N GLY A 551 11.21 -0.63 0.56
CA GLY A 551 12.59 -0.70 0.08
C GLY A 551 12.98 0.53 -0.72
N SER A 552 13.45 0.37 -1.96
CA SER A 552 13.75 1.47 -2.88
C SER A 552 12.54 1.97 -3.67
N ARG A 553 11.40 1.29 -3.58
CA ARG A 553 10.20 1.72 -4.30
C ARG A 553 9.58 2.95 -3.66
N CYS A 554 9.56 4.02 -4.43
CA CYS A 554 8.85 5.25 -4.10
C CYS A 554 7.68 5.42 -5.07
N VAL A 555 6.58 5.94 -4.56
CA VAL A 555 5.41 6.38 -5.32
C VAL A 555 5.28 7.90 -5.19
N LYS A 556 4.63 8.50 -6.16
CA LYS A 556 4.35 9.93 -6.17
C LYS A 556 2.83 10.09 -6.32
N PRO A 557 2.09 9.99 -5.21
CA PRO A 557 0.64 10.08 -5.25
C PRO A 557 0.20 11.42 -5.85
N PRO A 558 -0.78 11.44 -6.75
CA PRO A 558 -1.40 12.69 -7.15
C PRO A 558 -2.13 13.34 -5.98
N VAL A 559 -2.30 14.65 -6.04
CA VAL A 559 -3.08 15.41 -5.06
C VAL A 559 -4.43 15.78 -5.68
N ILE A 560 -5.52 15.30 -5.10
CA ILE A 560 -6.88 15.68 -5.49
C ILE A 560 -7.24 16.95 -4.74
N TYR A 561 -7.14 18.11 -5.40
CA TYR A 561 -7.35 19.40 -4.76
C TYR A 561 -8.74 19.99 -4.98
N GLY A 562 -9.47 19.51 -5.99
CA GLY A 562 -10.75 20.09 -6.40
C GLY A 562 -11.74 19.04 -6.90
N ASP A 563 -12.88 19.51 -7.39
CA ASP A 563 -13.91 18.66 -7.98
C ASP A 563 -13.39 17.96 -9.23
N VAL A 564 -13.62 16.65 -9.31
CA VAL A 564 -13.06 15.80 -10.37
C VAL A 564 -14.02 15.75 -11.56
N SER A 565 -13.46 15.99 -12.74
CA SER A 565 -14.16 15.80 -14.01
C SER A 565 -13.19 15.32 -15.10
N ARG A 566 -13.74 14.76 -16.17
CA ARG A 566 -12.98 14.27 -17.34
C ARG A 566 -13.12 15.30 -18.48
N PRO A 567 -12.09 16.06 -18.82
CA PRO A 567 -12.13 17.05 -19.92
C PRO A 567 -12.20 16.43 -21.31
N ALA A 568 -11.53 15.28 -21.51
CA ALA A 568 -11.42 14.59 -22.79
C ALA A 568 -11.31 13.09 -22.60
N ALA A 569 -11.41 12.32 -23.70
CA ALA A 569 -11.15 10.89 -23.73
C ALA A 569 -9.69 10.58 -23.34
N MET A 570 -9.48 9.54 -22.53
CA MET A 570 -8.18 9.21 -21.94
C MET A 570 -7.51 8.01 -22.62
N THR A 571 -8.29 6.96 -22.94
CA THR A 571 -7.77 5.66 -23.39
C THR A 571 -8.37 5.21 -24.73
N VAL A 572 -9.45 5.87 -25.18
CA VAL A 572 -10.23 5.47 -26.35
C VAL A 572 -9.37 5.37 -27.61
N GLU A 573 -8.49 6.36 -27.85
CA GLU A 573 -7.61 6.36 -29.02
C GLU A 573 -6.71 5.13 -29.09
N TRP A 574 -6.05 4.81 -27.98
CA TRP A 574 -5.11 3.69 -27.91
C TRP A 574 -5.83 2.35 -28.10
N THR A 575 -6.97 2.19 -27.43
CA THR A 575 -7.76 0.96 -27.48
C THR A 575 -8.40 0.76 -28.86
N ALA A 576 -8.96 1.84 -29.45
CA ALA A 576 -9.52 1.78 -30.79
C ALA A 576 -8.46 1.50 -31.87
N TYR A 577 -7.25 2.10 -31.72
CA TYR A 577 -6.13 1.75 -32.60
C TYR A 577 -5.75 0.27 -32.46
N ALA A 578 -5.62 -0.23 -31.24
CA ALA A 578 -5.32 -1.65 -31.01
C ALA A 578 -6.40 -2.56 -31.62
N GLN A 579 -7.70 -2.24 -31.47
CA GLN A 579 -8.79 -2.99 -32.06
C GLN A 579 -8.74 -2.97 -33.60
N SER A 580 -8.25 -1.90 -34.21
CA SER A 580 -8.12 -1.83 -35.67
C SER A 580 -7.08 -2.78 -36.24
N LEU A 581 -6.19 -3.33 -35.41
CA LEU A 581 -5.12 -4.25 -35.80
C LEU A 581 -5.56 -5.74 -35.78
N THR A 582 -6.72 -6.05 -35.19
CA THR A 582 -7.13 -7.43 -34.94
C THR A 582 -8.64 -7.61 -35.10
N ALA A 583 -9.07 -8.82 -35.53
CA ALA A 583 -10.47 -9.22 -35.50
C ALA A 583 -10.92 -9.79 -34.13
N ARG A 584 -10.00 -10.10 -33.24
CA ARG A 584 -10.31 -10.59 -31.87
C ARG A 584 -10.82 -9.45 -31.01
N PRO A 585 -11.66 -9.74 -29.99
CA PRO A 585 -12.09 -8.71 -29.06
C PRO A 585 -10.91 -8.06 -28.35
N MET A 586 -10.86 -6.73 -28.37
CA MET A 586 -9.91 -5.91 -27.60
C MET A 586 -10.54 -5.48 -26.29
N LYS A 587 -9.82 -5.63 -25.18
CA LYS A 587 -10.26 -5.20 -23.86
C LYS A 587 -9.75 -3.79 -23.55
N GLY A 588 -10.66 -2.85 -23.33
CA GLY A 588 -10.36 -1.51 -22.83
C GLY A 588 -9.93 -1.58 -21.34
N MET A 589 -8.86 -0.85 -20.98
CA MET A 589 -8.24 -0.97 -19.65
C MET A 589 -8.34 0.34 -18.88
N LEU A 590 -9.00 0.33 -17.75
CA LEU A 590 -9.22 1.50 -16.88
C LEU A 590 -8.83 1.19 -15.44
N THR A 591 -8.46 2.24 -14.71
CA THR A 591 -8.35 2.17 -13.23
C THR A 591 -9.66 2.65 -12.62
N GLY A 592 -10.12 1.93 -11.63
CA GLY A 592 -11.40 2.21 -10.97
C GLY A 592 -11.35 3.39 -10.00
N PRO A 593 -12.52 3.95 -9.68
CA PRO A 593 -12.62 5.18 -8.87
C PRO A 593 -12.08 5.03 -7.45
N VAL A 594 -12.25 3.87 -6.82
CA VAL A 594 -11.75 3.64 -5.46
C VAL A 594 -10.23 3.55 -5.45
N THR A 595 -9.64 2.90 -6.45
CA THR A 595 -8.18 2.80 -6.57
C THR A 595 -7.54 4.16 -6.84
N ILE A 596 -8.11 4.95 -7.75
CA ILE A 596 -7.64 6.33 -8.01
C ILE A 596 -7.70 7.16 -6.72
N LEU A 597 -8.79 7.06 -5.97
CA LEU A 597 -8.95 7.77 -4.70
C LEU A 597 -7.92 7.32 -3.65
N GLN A 598 -7.82 6.01 -3.41
CA GLN A 598 -7.01 5.45 -2.30
C GLN A 598 -5.49 5.65 -2.50
N TRP A 599 -5.04 5.71 -3.75
CA TRP A 599 -3.62 5.92 -4.07
C TRP A 599 -3.27 7.38 -4.36
N SER A 600 -4.16 8.30 -3.98
CA SER A 600 -3.98 9.75 -4.04
C SER A 600 -3.94 10.38 -2.65
N PHE A 601 -3.34 11.56 -2.54
CA PHE A 601 -3.62 12.47 -1.43
C PHE A 601 -4.98 13.11 -1.67
N VAL A 602 -5.96 12.72 -0.86
CA VAL A 602 -7.35 13.10 -1.09
C VAL A 602 -7.65 14.43 -0.43
N ARG A 603 -8.49 15.23 -1.08
CA ARG A 603 -9.06 16.44 -0.48
C ARG A 603 -9.82 16.10 0.81
N ASP A 604 -9.79 17.03 1.77
CA ASP A 604 -10.35 16.88 3.12
C ASP A 604 -11.56 17.81 3.38
N ASP A 605 -11.98 18.58 2.36
CA ASP A 605 -13.08 19.54 2.44
C ASP A 605 -14.45 18.96 2.05
N GLN A 606 -14.49 17.65 1.75
CA GLN A 606 -15.71 16.89 1.48
C GLN A 606 -15.52 15.40 1.82
N PRO A 607 -16.62 14.63 1.99
CA PRO A 607 -16.53 13.18 2.21
C PRO A 607 -15.80 12.45 1.09
N ARG A 608 -15.00 11.43 1.44
CA ARG A 608 -14.30 10.58 0.45
C ARG A 608 -15.27 9.90 -0.53
N ALA A 609 -16.48 9.53 -0.05
CA ALA A 609 -17.54 8.95 -0.88
C ALA A 609 -17.96 9.86 -2.03
N ASP A 610 -18.06 11.18 -1.78
CA ASP A 610 -18.43 12.16 -2.81
C ASP A 610 -17.31 12.32 -3.84
N THR A 611 -16.05 12.35 -3.38
CA THR A 611 -14.89 12.40 -4.29
C THR A 611 -14.81 11.13 -5.13
N ALA A 612 -15.05 9.95 -4.53
CA ALA A 612 -15.08 8.68 -5.27
C ALA A 612 -16.18 8.68 -6.34
N LEU A 613 -17.34 9.24 -6.02
CA LEU A 613 -18.46 9.33 -6.97
C LEU A 613 -18.17 10.31 -8.11
N GLN A 614 -17.45 11.40 -7.87
CA GLN A 614 -16.96 12.30 -8.93
C GLN A 614 -16.03 11.57 -9.89
N ILE A 615 -15.07 10.80 -9.36
CA ILE A 615 -14.14 9.98 -10.16
C ILE A 615 -14.95 8.92 -10.93
N ALA A 616 -15.91 8.26 -10.28
CA ALA A 616 -16.75 7.24 -10.91
C ALA A 616 -17.52 7.79 -12.13
N LEU A 617 -18.05 9.01 -12.04
CA LEU A 617 -18.72 9.66 -13.16
C LEU A 617 -17.74 10.00 -14.31
N ALA A 618 -16.50 10.39 -13.98
CA ALA A 618 -15.46 10.61 -14.99
C ALA A 618 -15.08 9.31 -15.72
N ILE A 619 -14.94 8.20 -14.97
CA ILE A 619 -14.67 6.88 -15.54
C ILE A 619 -15.87 6.36 -16.33
N ARG A 620 -17.12 6.62 -15.88
CA ARG A 620 -18.34 6.26 -16.62
C ARG A 620 -18.35 6.89 -18.03
N ASP A 621 -17.89 8.14 -18.15
CA ASP A 621 -17.80 8.81 -19.45
C ASP A 621 -16.79 8.12 -20.37
N GLU A 622 -15.65 7.68 -19.82
CA GLU A 622 -14.64 6.92 -20.57
C GLU A 622 -15.18 5.55 -21.01
N VAL A 623 -15.88 4.85 -20.13
CA VAL A 623 -16.53 3.56 -20.41
C VAL A 623 -17.56 3.71 -21.55
N ALA A 624 -18.39 4.76 -21.51
CA ALA A 624 -19.37 5.03 -22.56
C ALA A 624 -18.71 5.40 -23.90
N ASP A 625 -17.58 6.12 -23.87
CA ASP A 625 -16.82 6.46 -25.10
C ASP A 625 -16.13 5.23 -25.71
N LEU A 626 -15.60 4.33 -24.89
CA LEU A 626 -15.04 3.06 -25.34
C LEU A 626 -16.13 2.20 -26.02
N GLU A 627 -17.31 2.08 -25.41
CA GLU A 627 -18.43 1.36 -26.03
C GLU A 627 -18.84 1.99 -27.36
N ARG A 628 -18.97 3.32 -27.44
CA ARG A 628 -19.28 4.03 -28.69
C ARG A 628 -18.20 3.84 -29.75
N ALA A 629 -16.95 3.66 -29.36
CA ALA A 629 -15.84 3.32 -30.26
C ALA A 629 -15.85 1.83 -30.70
N GLY A 630 -16.83 1.04 -30.25
CA GLY A 630 -16.97 -0.36 -30.64
C GLY A 630 -16.27 -1.37 -29.73
N ILE A 631 -15.67 -0.92 -28.63
CA ILE A 631 -15.00 -1.78 -27.65
C ILE A 631 -16.06 -2.51 -26.83
N GLY A 632 -16.12 -3.82 -26.96
CA GLY A 632 -17.15 -4.64 -26.35
C GLY A 632 -16.78 -5.25 -25.01
N ILE A 633 -15.52 -5.20 -24.60
CA ILE A 633 -15.03 -5.67 -23.30
C ILE A 633 -14.25 -4.54 -22.64
N ILE A 634 -14.60 -4.17 -21.41
CA ILE A 634 -13.96 -3.07 -20.70
C ILE A 634 -13.64 -3.53 -19.26
N GLN A 635 -12.38 -3.43 -18.88
CA GLN A 635 -11.91 -3.76 -17.54
C GLN A 635 -11.67 -2.49 -16.73
N ILE A 636 -12.22 -2.48 -15.52
CA ILE A 636 -12.09 -1.39 -14.53
C ILE A 636 -11.45 -2.00 -13.29
N ASP A 637 -10.15 -1.76 -13.09
CA ASP A 637 -9.36 -2.41 -12.04
C ASP A 637 -9.54 -1.74 -10.68
N GLU A 638 -9.86 -2.53 -9.67
CA GLU A 638 -10.08 -2.06 -8.30
C GLU A 638 -9.24 -2.80 -7.24
N PRO A 639 -7.90 -2.84 -7.37
CA PRO A 639 -7.06 -3.49 -6.38
C PRO A 639 -7.15 -2.88 -4.98
N ALA A 640 -7.55 -1.60 -4.87
CA ALA A 640 -7.54 -0.88 -3.61
C ALA A 640 -8.83 -0.99 -2.78
N ILE A 641 -9.87 -1.68 -3.23
CA ILE A 641 -11.12 -1.82 -2.43
C ILE A 641 -10.83 -2.52 -1.11
N ARG A 642 -10.21 -3.70 -1.14
CA ARG A 642 -9.88 -4.45 0.07
C ARG A 642 -8.87 -3.70 0.95
N GLU A 643 -7.90 -3.06 0.33
CA GLU A 643 -6.85 -2.28 0.99
C GLU A 643 -7.37 -1.03 1.69
N GLY A 644 -8.47 -0.45 1.20
CA GLY A 644 -9.10 0.75 1.74
C GLY A 644 -10.05 0.49 2.90
N LEU A 645 -10.24 -0.76 3.33
CA LEU A 645 -11.09 -1.09 4.47
C LEU A 645 -10.63 -0.33 5.72
N PRO A 646 -11.56 0.32 6.44
CA PRO A 646 -11.26 0.90 7.74
C PRO A 646 -10.72 -0.15 8.71
N LEU A 647 -9.88 0.26 9.64
CA LEU A 647 -9.27 -0.64 10.61
C LEU A 647 -10.31 -1.24 11.59
N ARG A 648 -11.40 -0.50 11.87
CA ARG A 648 -12.52 -0.98 12.68
C ARG A 648 -13.59 -1.64 11.81
N ARG A 649 -13.95 -2.88 12.13
CA ARG A 649 -14.96 -3.65 11.38
C ARG A 649 -16.33 -3.00 11.36
N ALA A 650 -16.70 -2.28 12.43
CA ALA A 650 -17.96 -1.54 12.49
C ALA A 650 -18.11 -0.51 11.36
N GLN A 651 -17.01 -0.05 10.77
CA GLN A 651 -17.01 0.94 9.68
C GLN A 651 -17.01 0.28 8.27
N TRP A 652 -16.80 -1.04 8.17
CA TRP A 652 -16.66 -1.74 6.89
C TRP A 652 -17.90 -1.63 6.02
N GLN A 653 -19.08 -1.83 6.59
CA GLN A 653 -20.32 -1.78 5.83
C GLN A 653 -20.54 -0.41 5.18
N ALA A 654 -20.29 0.66 5.92
CA ALA A 654 -20.43 2.03 5.40
C ALA A 654 -19.41 2.31 4.28
N TYR A 655 -18.16 1.88 4.47
CA TYR A 655 -17.11 1.98 3.44
C TYR A 655 -17.47 1.19 2.19
N LEU A 656 -17.77 -0.09 2.33
CA LEU A 656 -18.06 -0.99 1.21
C LEU A 656 -19.30 -0.57 0.43
N ALA A 657 -20.30 0.01 1.12
CA ALA A 657 -21.50 0.51 0.47
C ALA A 657 -21.19 1.62 -0.55
N TRP A 658 -20.38 2.64 -0.18
CA TRP A 658 -20.04 3.68 -1.12
C TRP A 658 -18.96 3.24 -2.14
N ALA A 659 -18.01 2.38 -1.75
CA ALA A 659 -16.94 1.91 -2.64
C ALA A 659 -17.52 1.05 -3.78
N THR A 660 -18.34 0.06 -3.47
CA THR A 660 -19.01 -0.77 -4.48
C THR A 660 -19.99 0.03 -5.35
N ARG A 661 -20.69 1.02 -4.74
CA ARG A 661 -21.53 1.93 -5.52
C ARG A 661 -20.73 2.76 -6.51
N ALA A 662 -19.58 3.29 -6.12
CA ALA A 662 -18.70 4.05 -7.01
C ALA A 662 -18.26 3.20 -8.23
N PHE A 663 -17.87 1.95 -8.00
CA PHE A 663 -17.58 1.01 -9.09
C PHE A 663 -18.80 0.82 -10.01
N ARG A 664 -19.97 0.48 -9.44
CA ARG A 664 -21.19 0.26 -10.24
C ARG A 664 -21.59 1.49 -11.05
N VAL A 665 -21.46 2.70 -10.49
CA VAL A 665 -21.72 3.94 -11.24
C VAL A 665 -20.77 4.05 -12.46
N SER A 666 -19.51 3.71 -12.31
CA SER A 666 -18.57 3.74 -13.45
C SER A 666 -18.88 2.68 -14.50
N ALA A 667 -19.43 1.54 -14.10
CA ALA A 667 -19.67 0.37 -14.95
C ALA A 667 -21.06 0.30 -15.60
N SER A 668 -22.07 1.00 -15.03
CA SER A 668 -23.50 0.76 -15.38
C SER A 668 -24.02 1.51 -16.62
N GLY A 669 -23.18 2.37 -17.25
CA GLY A 669 -23.59 3.22 -18.36
C GLY A 669 -23.64 2.55 -19.74
N VAL A 670 -23.44 1.24 -19.84
CA VAL A 670 -23.30 0.50 -21.09
C VAL A 670 -24.41 -0.53 -21.29
N ALA A 671 -24.61 -0.93 -22.56
CA ALA A 671 -25.58 -1.94 -22.95
C ALA A 671 -25.22 -3.34 -22.41
N ASP A 672 -26.19 -4.25 -22.37
CA ASP A 672 -26.03 -5.63 -21.89
C ASP A 672 -24.98 -6.42 -22.67
N GLY A 673 -24.79 -6.11 -23.95
CA GLY A 673 -23.78 -6.75 -24.79
C GLY A 673 -22.34 -6.30 -24.54
N THR A 674 -22.12 -5.24 -23.74
CA THR A 674 -20.78 -4.82 -23.33
C THR A 674 -20.44 -5.46 -22.00
N GLN A 675 -19.35 -6.25 -22.00
CA GLN A 675 -18.90 -7.01 -20.86
C GLN A 675 -17.94 -6.17 -19.98
N ILE A 676 -18.27 -6.07 -18.70
CA ILE A 676 -17.46 -5.36 -17.73
C ILE A 676 -16.62 -6.34 -16.91
N HIS A 677 -15.32 -6.18 -17.00
CA HIS A 677 -14.34 -6.89 -16.17
C HIS A 677 -13.87 -6.02 -15.01
N THR A 678 -13.39 -6.67 -13.97
CA THR A 678 -12.58 -6.03 -12.91
C THR A 678 -11.41 -6.93 -12.55
N HIS A 679 -10.36 -6.33 -12.00
CA HIS A 679 -9.20 -7.06 -11.49
C HIS A 679 -8.88 -6.64 -10.07
N MET A 680 -8.55 -7.62 -9.23
CA MET A 680 -8.10 -7.43 -7.86
C MET A 680 -6.82 -8.23 -7.62
N CYS A 681 -5.76 -7.56 -7.24
CA CYS A 681 -4.49 -8.16 -6.88
C CYS A 681 -4.17 -7.98 -5.39
N TYR A 682 -3.22 -8.77 -4.88
CA TYR A 682 -2.66 -8.69 -3.52
C TYR A 682 -3.66 -8.79 -2.36
N SER A 683 -4.79 -9.48 -2.51
CA SER A 683 -5.82 -9.44 -1.47
C SER A 683 -6.43 -10.80 -1.16
N GLU A 684 -6.64 -11.07 0.13
CA GLU A 684 -7.50 -12.15 0.61
C GLU A 684 -8.92 -11.60 0.74
N PHE A 685 -9.84 -12.01 -0.13
CA PHE A 685 -11.19 -11.41 -0.24
C PHE A 685 -12.27 -12.15 0.53
N ASN A 686 -11.95 -13.25 1.17
CA ASN A 686 -12.96 -14.16 1.75
C ASN A 686 -13.85 -13.47 2.79
N ASP A 687 -13.36 -12.38 3.39
CA ASP A 687 -14.10 -11.59 4.39
C ASP A 687 -15.07 -10.56 3.80
N ILE A 688 -15.02 -10.27 2.49
CA ILE A 688 -15.85 -9.28 1.77
C ILE A 688 -16.43 -9.81 0.45
N LEU A 689 -16.55 -11.12 0.28
CA LEU A 689 -17.08 -11.73 -0.95
C LEU A 689 -18.49 -11.26 -1.33
N PRO A 690 -19.43 -11.07 -0.38
CA PRO A 690 -20.75 -10.52 -0.70
C PRO A 690 -20.68 -9.14 -1.35
N GLU A 691 -19.80 -8.28 -0.87
CA GLU A 691 -19.62 -6.92 -1.38
C GLU A 691 -18.89 -6.91 -2.72
N ILE A 692 -17.94 -7.83 -2.94
CA ILE A 692 -17.31 -8.04 -4.25
C ILE A 692 -18.36 -8.50 -5.28
N ALA A 693 -19.20 -9.43 -4.92
CA ALA A 693 -20.32 -9.84 -5.79
C ALA A 693 -21.29 -8.67 -6.06
N ALA A 694 -21.52 -7.81 -5.05
CA ALA A 694 -22.36 -6.61 -5.18
C ALA A 694 -21.75 -5.52 -6.09
N MET A 695 -20.48 -5.62 -6.51
CA MET A 695 -19.92 -4.78 -7.58
C MET A 695 -20.59 -5.04 -8.93
N ASP A 696 -21.18 -6.21 -9.12
CA ASP A 696 -21.89 -6.64 -10.32
C ASP A 696 -21.06 -6.57 -11.61
N ALA A 697 -19.73 -6.80 -11.51
CA ALA A 697 -18.87 -6.99 -12.68
C ALA A 697 -19.22 -8.32 -13.36
N ASP A 698 -19.21 -8.34 -14.70
CA ASP A 698 -19.52 -9.57 -15.44
C ASP A 698 -18.42 -10.63 -15.25
N VAL A 699 -17.15 -10.21 -15.18
CA VAL A 699 -15.98 -11.07 -14.92
C VAL A 699 -15.07 -10.42 -13.88
N ILE A 700 -14.65 -11.19 -12.89
CA ILE A 700 -13.58 -10.80 -11.96
C ILE A 700 -12.32 -11.62 -12.22
N THR A 701 -11.15 -10.97 -12.31
CA THR A 701 -9.85 -11.64 -12.34
C THR A 701 -9.12 -11.42 -11.02
N ILE A 702 -8.48 -12.46 -10.48
CA ILE A 702 -7.86 -12.47 -9.16
C ILE A 702 -6.51 -13.20 -9.16
N GLU A 703 -5.62 -12.84 -8.26
CA GLU A 703 -4.35 -13.53 -8.03
C GLU A 703 -4.59 -14.80 -7.21
N THR A 704 -4.22 -15.97 -7.73
CA THR A 704 -4.44 -17.27 -7.08
C THR A 704 -3.29 -18.25 -7.22
N SER A 705 -2.30 -17.97 -8.08
CA SER A 705 -1.24 -18.94 -8.37
C SER A 705 -0.38 -19.25 -7.13
N ARG A 706 -0.08 -18.27 -6.29
CA ARG A 706 0.71 -18.43 -5.06
C ARG A 706 -0.03 -19.15 -3.94
N SER A 707 -1.34 -18.98 -3.85
CA SER A 707 -2.19 -19.66 -2.86
C SER A 707 -2.60 -21.06 -3.28
N ASP A 708 -2.09 -21.55 -4.41
CA ASP A 708 -2.48 -22.84 -4.98
C ASP A 708 -4.01 -23.02 -5.08
N MET A 709 -4.72 -21.94 -5.44
CA MET A 709 -6.17 -21.82 -5.57
C MET A 709 -6.97 -21.89 -4.25
N GLU A 710 -6.32 -21.79 -3.09
CA GLU A 710 -7.05 -21.84 -1.79
C GLU A 710 -8.09 -20.73 -1.66
N LEU A 711 -7.80 -19.54 -2.23
CA LEU A 711 -8.72 -18.41 -2.23
C LEU A 711 -10.07 -18.75 -2.88
N LEU A 712 -10.09 -19.62 -3.90
CA LEU A 712 -11.31 -20.01 -4.61
C LEU A 712 -12.29 -20.83 -3.77
N ARG A 713 -11.87 -21.45 -2.67
CA ARG A 713 -12.79 -22.17 -1.77
C ARG A 713 -13.87 -21.23 -1.24
N GLY A 714 -13.48 -20.02 -0.80
CA GLY A 714 -14.43 -19.01 -0.36
C GLY A 714 -15.44 -18.64 -1.47
N PHE A 715 -14.99 -18.53 -2.71
CA PHE A 715 -15.89 -18.27 -3.86
C PHE A 715 -16.86 -19.43 -4.11
N GLY A 716 -16.40 -20.68 -3.99
CA GLY A 716 -17.25 -21.87 -4.10
C GLY A 716 -18.29 -21.95 -2.99
N ASP A 717 -17.88 -21.76 -1.73
CA ASP A 717 -18.76 -21.79 -0.56
C ASP A 717 -19.81 -20.67 -0.61
N PHE A 718 -19.45 -19.51 -1.12
CA PHE A 718 -20.35 -18.36 -1.31
C PHE A 718 -21.27 -18.53 -2.54
N ASN A 719 -20.97 -19.44 -3.47
CA ASN A 719 -21.62 -19.56 -4.78
C ASN A 719 -21.56 -18.26 -5.59
N TYR A 720 -20.35 -17.79 -5.84
CA TYR A 720 -20.14 -16.54 -6.59
C TYR A 720 -20.90 -16.56 -7.93
N PRO A 721 -21.76 -15.54 -8.19
CA PRO A 721 -22.75 -15.66 -9.26
C PRO A 721 -22.19 -15.41 -10.67
N ASN A 722 -21.08 -14.66 -10.80
CA ASN A 722 -20.56 -14.16 -12.07
C ASN A 722 -19.33 -14.97 -12.53
N GLU A 723 -18.68 -14.57 -13.62
CA GLU A 723 -17.52 -15.27 -14.17
C GLU A 723 -16.23 -14.87 -13.40
N ILE A 724 -15.27 -15.82 -13.32
CA ILE A 724 -14.02 -15.66 -12.58
C ILE A 724 -12.83 -16.07 -13.43
N GLY A 725 -11.79 -15.23 -13.45
CA GLY A 725 -10.48 -15.55 -14.02
C GLY A 725 -9.44 -15.71 -12.89
N PRO A 726 -9.22 -16.95 -12.39
CA PRO A 726 -8.14 -17.20 -11.44
C PRO A 726 -6.80 -17.16 -12.16
N GLY A 727 -5.83 -16.44 -11.60
CA GLY A 727 -4.47 -16.35 -12.12
C GLY A 727 -3.74 -17.69 -12.03
N VAL A 728 -3.06 -18.08 -13.10
CA VAL A 728 -2.30 -19.33 -13.20
C VAL A 728 -0.82 -19.12 -13.47
N TYR A 729 -0.37 -17.86 -13.53
CA TYR A 729 1.01 -17.45 -13.75
C TYR A 729 1.41 -16.35 -12.77
N ASP A 730 2.32 -16.68 -11.84
CA ASP A 730 2.92 -15.72 -10.92
C ASP A 730 3.88 -14.78 -11.67
N ILE A 731 3.44 -13.57 -11.91
CA ILE A 731 4.22 -12.54 -12.61
C ILE A 731 5.34 -11.94 -11.74
N HIS A 732 5.38 -12.20 -10.45
CA HIS A 732 6.39 -11.69 -9.53
C HIS A 732 7.66 -12.56 -9.53
N SER A 733 7.56 -13.78 -10.07
CA SER A 733 8.68 -14.69 -10.28
C SER A 733 9.13 -14.66 -11.75
N PRO A 734 10.46 -14.68 -12.04
CA PRO A 734 10.97 -14.84 -13.41
C PRO A 734 10.78 -16.25 -13.97
N ARG A 735 10.28 -17.18 -13.16
CA ARG A 735 10.05 -18.57 -13.55
C ARG A 735 8.92 -18.66 -14.55
N VAL A 736 9.13 -19.47 -15.60
CA VAL A 736 8.07 -19.86 -16.54
C VAL A 736 7.43 -21.14 -16.04
N PRO A 737 6.14 -21.13 -15.62
CA PRO A 737 5.44 -22.33 -15.16
C PRO A 737 5.24 -23.35 -16.30
N ALA A 738 5.28 -24.63 -15.96
CA ALA A 738 5.01 -25.69 -16.93
C ALA A 738 3.49 -25.77 -17.26
N VAL A 739 3.17 -26.28 -18.46
CA VAL A 739 1.78 -26.48 -18.89
C VAL A 739 0.98 -27.34 -17.91
N ASP A 740 1.56 -28.45 -17.45
CA ASP A 740 0.90 -29.38 -16.52
C ASP A 740 0.61 -28.74 -15.15
N GLU A 741 1.46 -27.83 -14.71
CA GLU A 741 1.24 -27.06 -13.49
C GLU A 741 0.01 -26.13 -13.62
N MET A 742 -0.07 -25.40 -14.74
CA MET A 742 -1.22 -24.54 -15.01
C MET A 742 -2.52 -25.35 -15.22
N VAL A 743 -2.44 -26.50 -15.88
CA VAL A 743 -3.60 -27.43 -16.02
C VAL A 743 -4.10 -27.85 -14.64
N ARG A 744 -3.19 -28.26 -13.75
CA ARG A 744 -3.56 -28.67 -12.38
C ARG A 744 -4.26 -27.53 -11.61
N LEU A 745 -3.81 -26.28 -11.78
CA LEU A 745 -4.45 -25.14 -11.15
C LEU A 745 -5.85 -24.89 -11.71
N LEU A 746 -6.04 -25.01 -13.02
CA LEU A 746 -7.35 -24.85 -13.67
C LEU A 746 -8.32 -25.99 -13.28
N GLU A 747 -7.83 -27.20 -13.15
CA GLU A 747 -8.64 -28.34 -12.68
C GLU A 747 -9.11 -28.13 -11.23
N LYS A 748 -8.24 -27.61 -10.36
CA LYS A 748 -8.64 -27.23 -9.00
C LYS A 748 -9.72 -26.13 -9.02
N ALA A 749 -9.57 -25.12 -9.88
CA ALA A 749 -10.56 -24.07 -10.03
C ALA A 749 -11.91 -24.63 -10.53
N ALA A 750 -11.89 -25.53 -11.50
CA ALA A 750 -13.08 -26.15 -12.07
C ALA A 750 -13.79 -27.10 -11.09
N ALA A 751 -13.10 -27.58 -10.03
CA ALA A 751 -13.71 -28.36 -8.96
C ALA A 751 -14.62 -27.54 -8.04
N VAL A 752 -14.45 -26.21 -7.99
CA VAL A 752 -15.21 -25.33 -7.08
C VAL A 752 -16.07 -24.30 -7.82
N ILE A 753 -15.70 -23.94 -9.06
CA ILE A 753 -16.42 -22.97 -9.89
C ILE A 753 -16.92 -23.68 -11.16
N PRO A 754 -18.17 -23.43 -11.61
CA PRO A 754 -18.67 -24.00 -12.85
C PRO A 754 -17.74 -23.67 -14.03
N ALA A 755 -17.32 -24.68 -14.77
CA ALA A 755 -16.35 -24.56 -15.86
C ALA A 755 -16.76 -23.54 -16.94
N GLY A 756 -18.06 -23.32 -17.13
CA GLY A 756 -18.59 -22.29 -18.03
C GLY A 756 -18.39 -20.85 -17.55
N ASN A 757 -18.02 -20.64 -16.28
CA ASN A 757 -17.77 -19.34 -15.67
C ASN A 757 -16.27 -19.06 -15.47
N LEU A 758 -15.38 -19.95 -15.90
CA LEU A 758 -13.93 -19.81 -15.70
C LEU A 758 -13.23 -19.18 -16.91
N TRP A 759 -12.36 -18.22 -16.62
CA TRP A 759 -11.40 -17.60 -17.52
C TRP A 759 -9.98 -18.06 -17.20
N VAL A 760 -9.02 -17.82 -18.10
CA VAL A 760 -7.60 -18.14 -17.93
C VAL A 760 -6.76 -16.88 -18.12
N ASN A 761 -6.02 -16.50 -17.11
CA ASN A 761 -5.21 -15.29 -17.11
C ASN A 761 -3.98 -15.42 -16.20
N PRO A 762 -2.94 -14.56 -16.37
CA PRO A 762 -1.89 -14.40 -15.36
C PRO A 762 -2.44 -13.75 -14.09
N ASP A 763 -1.68 -13.81 -13.01
CA ASP A 763 -2.07 -13.18 -11.73
C ASP A 763 -2.26 -11.67 -11.83
N CYS A 764 -1.39 -10.98 -12.57
CA CYS A 764 -1.46 -9.52 -12.71
C CYS A 764 -0.85 -9.07 -14.04
N GLY A 765 -0.68 -7.75 -14.24
CA GLY A 765 -0.05 -7.16 -15.41
C GLY A 765 1.43 -7.52 -15.56
N LEU A 766 1.92 -7.63 -16.79
CA LEU A 766 3.22 -8.19 -17.16
C LEU A 766 4.35 -7.15 -17.27
N LYS A 767 4.11 -5.90 -16.91
CA LYS A 767 5.04 -4.77 -17.14
C LYS A 767 6.43 -4.93 -16.51
N THR A 768 6.56 -5.75 -15.48
CA THR A 768 7.82 -5.97 -14.74
C THR A 768 8.63 -7.15 -15.29
N ARG A 769 8.08 -7.90 -16.26
CA ARG A 769 8.73 -9.04 -16.91
C ARG A 769 9.47 -8.62 -18.19
N GLY A 770 10.32 -9.51 -18.69
CA GLY A 770 10.90 -9.40 -20.02
C GLY A 770 10.06 -10.15 -21.05
N TRP A 771 10.22 -9.81 -22.33
CA TRP A 771 9.49 -10.47 -23.40
C TRP A 771 9.74 -11.99 -23.49
N PRO A 772 11.00 -12.51 -23.34
CA PRO A 772 11.25 -13.94 -23.51
C PRO A 772 10.46 -14.81 -22.52
N GLU A 773 10.49 -14.45 -21.22
CA GLU A 773 9.76 -15.22 -20.22
C GLU A 773 8.24 -15.00 -20.34
N THR A 774 7.80 -13.80 -20.74
CA THR A 774 6.38 -13.50 -20.96
C THR A 774 5.80 -14.36 -22.08
N GLU A 775 6.46 -14.41 -23.23
CA GLU A 775 6.02 -15.21 -24.39
C GLU A 775 5.96 -16.70 -24.03
N ALA A 776 7.00 -17.22 -23.38
CA ALA A 776 7.02 -18.61 -22.96
C ALA A 776 5.91 -18.96 -21.96
N ALA A 777 5.68 -18.12 -20.97
CA ALA A 777 4.64 -18.33 -19.95
C ALA A 777 3.23 -18.24 -20.54
N LEU A 778 2.97 -17.25 -21.40
CA LEU A 778 1.67 -17.10 -22.07
C LEU A 778 1.40 -18.23 -23.09
N ALA A 779 2.43 -18.72 -23.79
CA ALA A 779 2.30 -19.91 -24.66
C ALA A 779 1.88 -21.13 -23.83
N ASN A 780 2.52 -21.38 -22.70
CA ASN A 780 2.16 -22.46 -21.78
C ASN A 780 0.73 -22.28 -21.22
N MET A 781 0.34 -21.04 -20.90
CA MET A 781 -0.99 -20.72 -20.38
C MET A 781 -2.09 -21.01 -21.43
N VAL A 782 -1.88 -20.61 -22.68
CA VAL A 782 -2.83 -20.89 -23.77
C VAL A 782 -2.91 -22.40 -24.06
N GLU A 783 -1.79 -23.11 -24.02
CA GLU A 783 -1.77 -24.57 -24.18
C GLU A 783 -2.49 -25.25 -23.02
N ALA A 784 -2.32 -24.79 -21.78
CA ALA A 784 -3.06 -25.29 -20.62
C ALA A 784 -4.57 -25.08 -20.81
N ALA A 785 -5.00 -23.88 -21.25
CA ALA A 785 -6.40 -23.61 -21.56
C ALA A 785 -6.96 -24.56 -22.62
N ARG A 786 -6.20 -24.85 -23.68
CA ARG A 786 -6.59 -25.81 -24.73
C ARG A 786 -6.79 -27.22 -24.17
N ARG A 787 -5.89 -27.70 -23.32
CA ARG A 787 -5.97 -29.05 -22.72
C ARG A 787 -7.19 -29.17 -21.81
N VAL A 788 -7.43 -28.17 -20.96
CA VAL A 788 -8.58 -28.17 -20.05
C VAL A 788 -9.91 -28.12 -20.83
N ARG A 789 -9.96 -27.37 -21.94
CA ARG A 789 -11.13 -27.39 -22.85
C ARG A 789 -11.46 -28.79 -23.38
N MET A 790 -10.46 -29.66 -23.58
CA MET A 790 -10.64 -31.03 -24.09
C MET A 790 -10.96 -32.03 -22.97
N SER A 791 -10.48 -31.80 -21.73
CA SER A 791 -10.61 -32.76 -20.63
C SER A 791 -11.82 -32.49 -19.74
N ILE A 792 -12.26 -31.25 -19.59
CA ILE A 792 -13.41 -30.88 -18.75
C ILE A 792 -14.65 -30.68 -19.66
N VAL A 793 -15.54 -31.65 -19.67
CA VAL A 793 -16.78 -31.66 -20.47
C VAL A 793 -17.92 -30.88 -19.80
#